data_20cba12aa5f703e35b17d369fa147cda
#
_entry.id   20cba12aa5f703e35b17d369fa147cda
#
_cell.length_a   1.000
_cell.length_b   1.000
_cell.length_c   1.000
_cell.angle_alpha   90.00
_cell.angle_beta   90.00
_cell.angle_gamma   90.00
#
_symmetry.space_group_name_H-M   'P 1'
#
loop_
_entity.id
_entity.type
_entity.pdbx_description
1 polymer ?
#
loop_
_entity_poly.entity_id
_entity_poly.type
_entity_poly.pdbx_seq_one_letter_code
_entity_poly.pdbx_strand_id
1 'polypeptide(L)'
;MLSGKKSLMSMVLALLLLCGAALAEESTSGATALTNADYQQIVSTYSIDASIPGYADYLQRYGDAAYPDVTVTVDADTFVRYEDAGIAAQPQVFENYEGMAGRSVLTGEESLTEWVVDVPESGLYDLTLLYYPYAGKNSAIQRAFFVDGKLPYSELAMVDFNRVWVNGAYEEYNDENGIVVRKWDKDNQGNDLKPSPLEQPEWCTHGLYDTNGYISDEMSIYLEAGQHTLTLLSMREPMLLRSITLSNHSRPAAYADVKAAGDAAGHQDATGVSVRFEAENAVKTSSQMLYPVQDQSSAVVYPMSARYLLNNSIGSSWKNAGQWIEWAFEVPQDGYYEISMVDKQNFVRGIDVYRKIMIDGEVPFAEFNAQPFSYTQTWRIETLSDEDGNAYRVYLTAGKHTLRMEVVLGDMANIIAQVQDCVQQLNNIYRQVIYITGVAPDQYRDYQLTASLPKLEGELRAVQADIDSAIAALEKTAGNDSDKLTVLRTMSDQLDELIEDQERFTEVLSSFKTNVRACGNWITQVLAQPLQVDRFYIHAADTQPKLDNSSWWESLAHETERLYYSFIIDYNKVGNVAEGDTENVVLTLWIGTGRDQANVIKSLIDEKFTPATGISVNVQLVDMNTLLRATLAGEGPDVAIQVANTNGIAGAVLNTGNDTPVNYGLRNAVLDLTQFEDFPEIAKRFNESAIIPFSFDGATYALPDTQTWLMMFYRKDILAEIGLEVPQTWDEVKVAMSILSKNQMEFGMLPSEQVFAMLLFQNGGCYYTDDNAASALDEDVAINVFKKYCEYYTDYKLDKETSAEERFRTGECPIIISDYTTYNNLQVSAPDILGLWDFTTVPGTVQADGSIDRSTGTTGLADIIMSATKHPDESWEFLKWWTSTETQTLYGREMESLMGASARVATANTEALANLSWPMRDYRALVEQMQYVRGIPQVPGGYYTWRNINNAFYTITTDTATNNTTPREALMDKVYYINAEINYKRTEFGLPLHQTEDTTKEE
;
A
#
# COMPACT_ATOMS: atom_id res chain seq x y z
N MET A 1 -54.20 2.66 -43.07
CA MET A 1 -53.33 3.75 -42.64
C MET A 1 -52.44 3.42 -41.38
N LEU A 2 -52.30 2.18 -40.97
CA LEU A 2 -51.53 1.78 -39.77
C LEU A 2 -50.22 1.02 -40.10
N SER A 3 -49.98 0.67 -41.37
CA SER A 3 -48.72 -0.02 -41.75
C SER A 3 -47.55 0.91 -42.14
N GLY A 4 -47.85 2.17 -42.51
CA GLY A 4 -46.84 3.15 -42.92
C GLY A 4 -46.05 3.78 -41.75
N LYS A 5 -46.63 3.87 -40.57
CA LYS A 5 -45.93 4.48 -39.38
C LYS A 5 -44.92 3.56 -38.71
N LYS A 6 -45.09 2.23 -38.80
CA LYS A 6 -44.09 1.27 -38.25
C LYS A 6 -42.86 1.16 -39.13
N SER A 7 -43.02 1.31 -40.46
CA SER A 7 -41.85 1.28 -41.35
C SER A 7 -40.98 2.55 -41.26
N LEU A 8 -41.64 3.73 -41.05
CA LEU A 8 -40.89 4.99 -40.87
C LEU A 8 -40.16 5.07 -39.54
N MET A 9 -40.75 4.50 -38.45
CA MET A 9 -40.11 4.48 -37.15
C MET A 9 -38.95 3.47 -37.06
N SER A 10 -39.02 2.36 -37.81
CA SER A 10 -37.91 1.41 -37.96
C SER A 10 -36.77 1.97 -38.80
N MET A 11 -37.10 2.80 -39.80
CA MET A 11 -36.11 3.45 -40.65
C MET A 11 -35.37 4.61 -39.91
N VAL A 12 -36.10 5.34 -39.07
CA VAL A 12 -35.51 6.40 -38.23
C VAL A 12 -34.68 5.78 -37.10
N LEU A 13 -35.10 4.65 -36.52
CA LEU A 13 -34.32 3.93 -35.51
C LEU A 13 -33.06 3.28 -36.11
N ALA A 14 -33.13 2.77 -37.35
CA ALA A 14 -31.98 2.26 -38.09
C ALA A 14 -31.03 3.37 -38.54
N LEU A 15 -31.51 4.56 -38.85
CA LEU A 15 -30.67 5.74 -39.14
C LEU A 15 -30.00 6.28 -37.86
N LEU A 16 -30.68 6.27 -36.71
CA LEU A 16 -30.08 6.66 -35.42
C LEU A 16 -29.05 5.66 -34.93
N LEU A 17 -29.24 4.36 -35.18
CA LEU A 17 -28.25 3.32 -34.88
C LEU A 17 -27.04 3.37 -35.83
N LEU A 18 -27.26 3.75 -37.12
CA LEU A 18 -26.16 3.97 -38.07
C LEU A 18 -25.40 5.26 -37.80
N CYS A 19 -26.06 6.32 -37.35
CA CYS A 19 -25.38 7.53 -36.89
C CYS A 19 -24.64 7.32 -35.57
N GLY A 20 -25.17 6.49 -34.64
CA GLY A 20 -24.47 6.11 -33.40
C GLY A 20 -23.24 5.25 -33.69
N ALA A 21 -23.31 4.34 -34.65
CA ALA A 21 -22.14 3.52 -35.04
C ALA A 21 -21.10 4.35 -35.84
N ALA A 22 -21.51 5.32 -36.64
CA ALA A 22 -20.59 6.21 -37.36
C ALA A 22 -19.89 7.23 -36.44
N LEU A 23 -20.53 7.61 -35.30
CA LEU A 23 -19.90 8.45 -34.29
C LEU A 23 -19.00 7.66 -33.35
N ALA A 24 -19.16 6.33 -33.25
CA ALA A 24 -18.26 5.46 -32.51
C ALA A 24 -17.02 5.02 -33.34
N GLU A 25 -17.10 5.07 -34.67
CA GLU A 25 -15.96 4.75 -35.56
C GLU A 25 -15.04 5.95 -35.87
N GLU A 26 -15.43 7.20 -35.58
CA GLU A 26 -14.55 8.37 -35.75
C GLU A 26 -13.76 8.76 -34.49
N SER A 27 -13.85 8.03 -33.36
CA SER A 27 -12.99 8.24 -32.19
C SER A 27 -11.82 7.25 -32.09
N THR A 28 -11.63 6.38 -33.06
CA THR A 28 -10.39 5.60 -33.22
C THR A 28 -9.50 6.21 -34.29
N SER A 29 -9.23 7.52 -34.22
CA SER A 29 -8.00 8.05 -34.78
C SER A 29 -6.86 7.55 -33.95
N GLY A 30 -6.01 6.71 -34.48
CA GLY A 30 -4.90 6.03 -33.88
C GLY A 30 -3.98 6.90 -33.04
N ALA A 31 -4.41 7.20 -31.83
CA ALA A 31 -3.48 7.50 -30.77
C ALA A 31 -2.79 6.17 -30.46
N THR A 32 -1.59 6.00 -30.96
CA THR A 32 -0.69 4.94 -30.50
C THR A 32 -0.64 5.08 -29.00
N ALA A 33 -1.11 4.06 -28.25
CA ALA A 33 -0.95 4.06 -26.81
C ALA A 33 0.51 4.36 -26.50
N LEU A 34 0.77 5.31 -25.60
CA LEU A 34 2.11 5.65 -25.17
C LEU A 34 2.81 4.37 -24.73
N THR A 35 3.97 4.14 -25.28
CA THR A 35 4.84 3.11 -24.73
C THR A 35 5.36 3.58 -23.37
N ASN A 36 5.77 2.64 -22.51
CA ASN A 36 6.43 2.96 -21.25
C ASN A 36 7.67 3.86 -21.50
N ALA A 37 8.38 3.68 -22.63
CA ALA A 37 9.51 4.50 -23.02
C ALA A 37 9.13 5.96 -23.30
N ASP A 38 8.00 6.20 -23.97
CA ASP A 38 7.53 7.57 -24.26
C ASP A 38 7.14 8.29 -22.97
N TYR A 39 6.45 7.59 -22.06
CA TYR A 39 6.10 8.11 -20.75
C TYR A 39 7.34 8.40 -19.90
N GLN A 40 8.31 7.47 -19.87
CA GLN A 40 9.58 7.66 -19.16
C GLN A 40 10.38 8.83 -19.75
N GLN A 41 10.29 9.11 -21.04
CA GLN A 41 10.93 10.27 -21.65
C GLN A 41 10.29 11.58 -21.17
N ILE A 42 8.98 11.62 -20.97
CA ILE A 42 8.30 12.80 -20.40
C ILE A 42 8.69 12.96 -18.94
N VAL A 43 8.64 11.87 -18.15
CA VAL A 43 9.04 11.87 -16.74
C VAL A 43 10.55 12.14 -16.61
N SER A 44 11.41 11.72 -17.54
CA SER A 44 12.84 11.99 -17.50
C SER A 44 13.18 13.45 -17.79
N THR A 45 12.35 14.16 -18.55
CA THR A 45 12.47 15.62 -18.70
C THR A 45 12.26 16.34 -17.37
N TYR A 46 11.48 15.72 -16.46
CA TYR A 46 11.17 16.17 -15.12
C TYR A 46 11.65 15.16 -14.05
N SER A 47 12.69 14.37 -14.33
CA SER A 47 13.14 13.34 -13.39
C SER A 47 13.62 13.98 -12.09
N ILE A 48 13.23 13.36 -10.98
CA ILE A 48 13.75 13.70 -9.65
C ILE A 48 15.20 13.23 -9.63
N ASP A 49 16.11 14.19 -9.75
CA ASP A 49 17.54 13.97 -9.57
C ASP A 49 17.86 14.01 -8.06
N ALA A 50 18.70 13.10 -7.59
CA ALA A 50 19.19 13.11 -6.21
C ALA A 50 19.97 14.40 -5.84
N SER A 51 20.27 15.24 -6.82
CA SER A 51 20.87 16.57 -6.63
C SER A 51 19.85 17.67 -6.31
N ILE A 52 18.51 17.39 -6.34
CA ILE A 52 17.49 18.36 -6.00
C ILE A 52 17.48 18.54 -4.48
N PRO A 53 17.61 19.79 -3.97
CA PRO A 53 17.64 20.03 -2.53
C PRO A 53 16.30 19.72 -1.89
N GLY A 54 16.29 19.30 -0.64
CA GLY A 54 15.09 19.29 0.19
C GLY A 54 14.62 20.72 0.51
N TYR A 55 13.36 20.85 0.95
CA TYR A 55 12.76 22.16 1.25
C TYR A 55 13.54 22.94 2.33
N ALA A 56 14.08 22.26 3.33
CA ALA A 56 14.88 22.90 4.37
C ALA A 56 16.15 23.56 3.79
N ASP A 57 16.86 22.88 2.89
CA ASP A 57 18.03 23.42 2.20
C ASP A 57 17.63 24.53 1.21
N TYR A 58 16.48 24.39 0.57
CA TYR A 58 15.92 25.42 -0.29
C TYR A 58 15.64 26.71 0.49
N LEU A 59 15.00 26.64 1.65
CA LEU A 59 14.76 27.78 2.51
C LEU A 59 16.06 28.42 3.06
N GLN A 60 17.12 27.65 3.34
CA GLN A 60 18.41 28.24 3.69
C GLN A 60 18.94 29.16 2.59
N ARG A 61 18.67 28.84 1.34
CA ARG A 61 19.10 29.63 0.18
C ARG A 61 18.26 30.91 -0.02
N TYR A 62 16.99 30.89 0.37
CA TYR A 62 16.02 31.96 0.16
C TYR A 62 15.41 32.51 1.46
N GLY A 63 15.88 32.10 2.64
CA GLY A 63 15.28 32.43 3.94
C GLY A 63 15.29 33.94 4.29
N ASP A 64 16.15 34.74 3.65
CA ASP A 64 16.15 36.18 3.77
C ASP A 64 15.21 36.90 2.78
N ALA A 65 14.56 36.16 1.87
CA ALA A 65 13.61 36.72 0.90
C ALA A 65 12.32 37.17 1.59
N ALA A 66 11.78 38.28 1.13
CA ALA A 66 10.50 38.77 1.65
C ALA A 66 9.33 37.91 1.16
N TYR A 67 8.26 37.88 1.92
CA TYR A 67 6.95 37.43 1.46
C TYR A 67 6.18 38.65 0.98
N PRO A 68 6.01 38.89 -0.33
CA PRO A 68 5.32 40.06 -0.86
C PRO A 68 3.85 40.07 -0.48
N ASP A 69 3.34 41.22 -0.12
CA ASP A 69 1.88 41.40 0.15
C ASP A 69 1.11 41.58 -1.17
N VAL A 70 1.21 40.55 -2.01
CA VAL A 70 0.63 40.51 -3.35
C VAL A 70 -0.05 39.17 -3.55
N THR A 71 -1.24 39.17 -4.13
CA THR A 71 -1.97 37.97 -4.55
C THR A 71 -2.07 37.95 -6.08
N VAL A 72 -1.64 36.85 -6.68
CA VAL A 72 -1.76 36.61 -8.12
C VAL A 72 -2.56 35.34 -8.34
N THR A 73 -3.68 35.42 -9.05
CA THR A 73 -4.52 34.28 -9.39
C THR A 73 -4.44 33.96 -10.88
N VAL A 74 -4.18 32.73 -11.21
CA VAL A 74 -4.17 32.15 -12.54
C VAL A 74 -5.40 31.27 -12.71
N ASP A 75 -6.30 31.66 -13.63
CA ASP A 75 -7.44 30.81 -13.98
C ASP A 75 -6.99 29.56 -14.73
N ALA A 76 -7.51 28.40 -14.37
CA ALA A 76 -7.05 27.11 -14.93
C ALA A 76 -7.24 27.01 -16.44
N ASP A 77 -8.26 27.69 -17.02
CA ASP A 77 -8.54 27.70 -18.45
C ASP A 77 -7.59 28.60 -19.28
N THR A 78 -6.63 29.27 -18.62
CA THR A 78 -5.58 30.07 -19.29
C THR A 78 -4.30 29.22 -19.57
N PHE A 79 -4.40 27.89 -19.50
CA PHE A 79 -3.27 27.02 -19.78
C PHE A 79 -2.68 27.27 -21.18
N VAL A 80 -1.35 27.15 -21.28
CA VAL A 80 -0.62 27.37 -22.54
C VAL A 80 -0.20 26.04 -23.21
N ARG A 81 -0.13 24.96 -22.43
CA ARG A 81 0.18 23.61 -22.91
C ARG A 81 -0.63 22.57 -22.14
N TYR A 82 -1.12 21.57 -22.85
CA TYR A 82 -1.74 20.39 -22.26
C TYR A 82 -1.32 19.15 -23.05
N GLU A 83 -0.89 18.14 -22.34
CA GLU A 83 -0.60 16.82 -22.87
C GLU A 83 -1.33 15.79 -22.00
N ASP A 84 -1.84 14.74 -22.63
CA ASP A 84 -2.40 13.59 -21.95
C ASP A 84 -1.60 12.35 -22.35
N ALA A 85 -1.10 11.64 -21.36
CA ALA A 85 -0.19 10.54 -21.58
C ALA A 85 0.96 10.86 -22.54
N GLY A 86 1.50 12.11 -22.49
CA GLY A 86 2.59 12.62 -23.34
C GLY A 86 2.22 12.97 -24.77
N ILE A 87 0.94 12.94 -25.12
CA ILE A 87 0.45 13.35 -26.43
C ILE A 87 -0.23 14.71 -26.30
N ALA A 88 0.14 15.67 -27.17
CA ALA A 88 -0.52 16.97 -27.21
C ALA A 88 -2.03 16.79 -27.41
N ALA A 89 -2.82 17.29 -26.49
CA ALA A 89 -4.27 17.12 -26.43
C ALA A 89 -4.98 18.42 -26.03
N GLN A 90 -6.29 18.37 -25.96
CA GLN A 90 -7.10 19.44 -25.38
C GLN A 90 -7.79 18.89 -24.13
N PRO A 91 -7.66 19.55 -22.97
CA PRO A 91 -8.35 19.11 -21.77
C PRO A 91 -9.86 19.33 -21.89
N GLN A 92 -10.61 18.55 -21.16
CA GLN A 92 -12.03 18.83 -20.99
C GLN A 92 -12.20 20.05 -20.09
N VAL A 93 -13.03 21.01 -20.51
CA VAL A 93 -13.33 22.26 -19.77
C VAL A 93 -14.79 22.29 -19.39
N PHE A 94 -15.07 22.55 -18.12
CA PHE A 94 -16.42 22.63 -17.57
C PHE A 94 -16.75 24.08 -17.21
N GLU A 95 -18.00 24.49 -17.45
CA GLU A 95 -18.51 25.79 -17.07
C GLU A 95 -19.46 25.68 -15.89
N ASN A 96 -19.23 26.47 -14.83
CA ASN A 96 -20.08 26.53 -13.65
C ASN A 96 -20.35 25.15 -13.01
N TYR A 97 -19.30 24.33 -12.91
CA TYR A 97 -19.40 22.96 -12.42
C TYR A 97 -19.68 22.92 -10.91
N GLU A 98 -20.69 22.15 -10.49
CA GLU A 98 -21.08 21.94 -9.08
C GLU A 98 -21.15 23.24 -8.27
N GLY A 99 -21.81 24.27 -8.87
CA GLY A 99 -22.04 25.56 -8.24
C GLY A 99 -20.87 26.54 -8.24
N MET A 100 -19.66 26.13 -8.67
CA MET A 100 -18.50 27.01 -8.80
C MET A 100 -18.59 27.81 -10.08
N ALA A 101 -18.63 29.14 -9.98
CA ALA A 101 -18.69 30.02 -11.13
C ALA A 101 -17.39 30.04 -11.96
N GLY A 102 -17.51 30.13 -13.28
CA GLY A 102 -16.38 30.21 -14.20
C GLY A 102 -16.02 28.87 -14.84
N ARG A 103 -14.84 28.82 -15.45
CA ARG A 103 -14.37 27.65 -16.22
C ARG A 103 -13.33 26.87 -15.44
N SER A 104 -13.43 25.57 -15.44
CA SER A 104 -12.53 24.64 -14.75
C SER A 104 -11.98 23.62 -15.75
N VAL A 105 -10.73 23.20 -15.56
CA VAL A 105 -10.02 22.33 -16.48
C VAL A 105 -9.81 20.97 -15.82
N LEU A 106 -10.20 19.89 -16.49
CA LEU A 106 -9.93 18.54 -16.05
C LEU A 106 -8.47 18.16 -16.35
N THR A 107 -7.69 17.97 -15.30
CA THR A 107 -6.37 17.34 -15.38
C THR A 107 -6.56 15.84 -15.18
N GLY A 108 -6.26 15.05 -16.22
CA GLY A 108 -6.41 13.59 -16.22
C GLY A 108 -5.44 12.87 -15.28
N GLU A 109 -5.46 11.54 -15.28
CA GLU A 109 -4.57 10.74 -14.42
C GLU A 109 -3.08 10.84 -14.83
N GLU A 110 -2.80 11.19 -16.11
CA GLU A 110 -1.46 11.24 -16.70
C GLU A 110 -1.21 12.54 -17.46
N SER A 111 -1.90 13.61 -17.09
CA SER A 111 -1.79 14.87 -17.83
C SER A 111 -0.63 15.72 -17.33
N LEU A 112 -0.05 16.48 -18.29
CA LEU A 112 0.84 17.59 -18.04
C LEU A 112 0.12 18.86 -18.46
N THR A 113 0.03 19.85 -17.56
CA THR A 113 -0.61 21.13 -17.84
C THR A 113 0.31 22.27 -17.43
N GLU A 114 0.49 23.27 -18.31
CA GLU A 114 1.36 24.41 -18.07
C GLU A 114 0.60 25.73 -18.13
N TRP A 115 0.91 26.63 -17.22
CA TRP A 115 0.41 28.00 -17.16
C TRP A 115 1.56 28.98 -17.13
N VAL A 116 1.36 30.18 -17.67
CA VAL A 116 2.26 31.32 -17.53
C VAL A 116 1.68 32.27 -16.49
N VAL A 117 2.46 32.62 -15.49
CA VAL A 117 2.13 33.59 -14.46
C VAL A 117 3.08 34.80 -14.54
N ASP A 118 2.55 36.01 -14.38
CA ASP A 118 3.34 37.23 -14.30
C ASP A 118 3.45 37.65 -12.82
N VAL A 119 4.64 37.51 -12.26
CA VAL A 119 4.94 37.77 -10.84
C VAL A 119 5.41 39.22 -10.70
N PRO A 120 4.70 40.09 -9.96
CA PRO A 120 5.03 41.52 -9.91
C PRO A 120 6.22 41.85 -9.04
N GLU A 121 6.50 41.08 -8.00
CA GLU A 121 7.58 41.30 -7.02
C GLU A 121 8.33 40.00 -6.75
N SER A 122 9.67 40.08 -6.63
CA SER A 122 10.48 38.91 -6.26
C SER A 122 10.31 38.56 -4.79
N GLY A 123 10.07 37.27 -4.47
CA GLY A 123 9.93 36.82 -3.11
C GLY A 123 9.43 35.38 -2.99
N LEU A 124 9.14 34.98 -1.75
CA LEU A 124 8.55 33.69 -1.42
C LEU A 124 7.02 33.81 -1.47
N TYR A 125 6.37 32.86 -2.14
CA TYR A 125 4.92 32.80 -2.31
C TYR A 125 4.41 31.43 -1.86
N ASP A 126 3.29 31.43 -1.15
CA ASP A 126 2.51 30.22 -0.95
C ASP A 126 1.64 29.98 -2.19
N LEU A 127 1.49 28.75 -2.54
CA LEU A 127 0.78 28.35 -3.75
C LEU A 127 -0.39 27.45 -3.41
N THR A 128 -1.59 27.97 -3.64
CA THR A 128 -2.85 27.33 -3.28
C THR A 128 -3.65 26.98 -4.53
N LEU A 129 -4.21 25.77 -4.59
CA LEU A 129 -5.08 25.28 -5.65
C LEU A 129 -6.53 25.24 -5.19
N LEU A 130 -7.44 25.76 -6.04
CA LEU A 130 -8.88 25.54 -5.91
C LEU A 130 -9.29 24.43 -6.85
N TYR A 131 -9.62 23.27 -6.29
CA TYR A 131 -9.87 22.04 -7.05
C TYR A 131 -11.13 21.31 -6.60
N TYR A 132 -11.59 20.40 -7.45
CA TYR A 132 -12.68 19.48 -7.19
C TYR A 132 -12.21 18.05 -7.46
N PRO A 133 -12.33 17.10 -6.53
CA PRO A 133 -12.01 15.71 -6.73
C PRO A 133 -12.94 15.11 -7.79
N TYR A 134 -12.42 14.87 -8.98
CA TYR A 134 -13.22 14.28 -10.07
C TYR A 134 -13.31 12.76 -9.92
N ALA A 135 -14.38 12.17 -10.47
CA ALA A 135 -14.60 10.73 -10.39
C ALA A 135 -13.37 9.95 -10.91
N GLY A 136 -12.90 9.00 -10.13
CA GLY A 136 -11.70 8.21 -10.40
C GLY A 136 -11.69 6.90 -9.61
N LYS A 137 -10.51 6.48 -9.19
CA LYS A 137 -10.28 5.22 -8.45
C LYS A 137 -10.42 5.38 -6.93
N ASN A 138 -10.85 6.54 -6.44
CA ASN A 138 -11.08 6.85 -5.02
C ASN A 138 -9.84 6.82 -4.13
N SER A 139 -8.65 6.98 -4.69
CA SER A 139 -7.42 7.18 -3.94
C SER A 139 -7.05 8.67 -3.82
N ALA A 140 -6.01 9.01 -3.05
CA ALA A 140 -5.52 10.38 -2.97
C ALA A 140 -5.05 10.86 -4.35
N ILE A 141 -5.36 12.11 -4.69
CA ILE A 141 -4.93 12.73 -5.94
C ILE A 141 -3.48 13.16 -5.75
N GLN A 142 -2.58 12.76 -6.67
CA GLN A 142 -1.15 13.08 -6.59
C GLN A 142 -0.69 13.92 -7.77
N ARG A 143 0.08 14.96 -7.47
CA ARG A 143 0.64 15.88 -8.45
C ARG A 143 2.10 16.19 -8.16
N ALA A 144 2.91 16.30 -9.22
CA ALA A 144 4.23 16.92 -9.14
C ALA A 144 4.13 18.37 -9.66
N PHE A 145 4.85 19.28 -9.01
CA PHE A 145 4.77 20.70 -9.28
C PHE A 145 6.14 21.26 -9.70
N PHE A 146 6.22 21.87 -10.90
CA PHE A 146 7.45 22.40 -11.44
C PHE A 146 7.33 23.90 -11.71
N VAL A 147 8.44 24.59 -11.56
CA VAL A 147 8.59 26.01 -11.93
C VAL A 147 9.69 26.13 -12.97
N ASP A 148 9.39 26.78 -14.10
CA ASP A 148 10.33 26.95 -15.23
C ASP A 148 10.97 25.62 -15.67
N GLY A 149 10.20 24.55 -15.67
CA GLY A 149 10.60 23.19 -16.05
C GLY A 149 11.53 22.49 -15.06
N LYS A 150 11.64 22.97 -13.82
CA LYS A 150 12.46 22.35 -12.76
C LYS A 150 11.66 22.18 -11.49
N LEU A 151 11.98 21.13 -10.72
CA LEU A 151 11.51 20.99 -9.35
C LEU A 151 12.29 21.97 -8.46
N PRO A 152 11.62 22.88 -7.75
CA PRO A 152 12.27 23.78 -6.81
C PRO A 152 12.97 23.03 -5.66
N TYR A 153 12.31 22.00 -5.14
CA TYR A 153 12.77 21.09 -4.09
C TYR A 153 12.09 19.73 -4.20
N SER A 154 12.65 18.72 -3.55
CA SER A 154 12.27 17.30 -3.72
C SER A 154 10.83 16.98 -3.34
N GLU A 155 10.28 17.66 -2.32
CA GLU A 155 8.94 17.42 -1.80
C GLU A 155 7.83 17.76 -2.83
N LEU A 156 8.11 18.67 -3.77
CA LEU A 156 7.17 18.99 -4.86
C LEU A 156 7.07 17.90 -5.93
N ALA A 157 7.88 16.87 -5.84
CA ALA A 157 7.75 15.72 -6.73
C ALA A 157 6.47 14.91 -6.50
N MET A 158 5.90 14.99 -5.30
CA MET A 158 4.66 14.31 -4.97
C MET A 158 3.90 15.09 -3.88
N VAL A 159 2.85 15.77 -4.29
CA VAL A 159 1.93 16.49 -3.40
C VAL A 159 0.57 15.81 -3.46
N ASP A 160 0.01 15.50 -2.30
CA ASP A 160 -1.29 14.85 -2.15
C ASP A 160 -2.42 15.89 -2.00
N PHE A 161 -3.54 15.62 -2.69
CA PHE A 161 -4.78 16.36 -2.57
C PHE A 161 -5.89 15.41 -2.11
N ASN A 162 -6.52 15.72 -1.00
CA ASN A 162 -7.48 14.85 -0.35
C ASN A 162 -8.83 14.81 -1.09
N ARG A 163 -9.53 13.69 -0.97
CA ARG A 163 -10.95 13.53 -1.25
C ARG A 163 -11.75 13.70 0.04
N VAL A 164 -13.03 13.97 -0.05
CA VAL A 164 -13.91 14.14 1.11
C VAL A 164 -14.86 12.95 1.19
N TRP A 165 -14.93 12.35 2.37
CA TRP A 165 -15.73 11.16 2.65
C TRP A 165 -16.73 11.42 3.76
N VAL A 166 -17.86 10.75 3.69
CA VAL A 166 -18.92 10.74 4.71
C VAL A 166 -19.34 9.31 5.00
N ASN A 167 -19.82 9.04 6.19
CA ASN A 167 -20.45 7.77 6.49
C ASN A 167 -21.77 7.63 5.72
N GLY A 168 -22.10 6.42 5.28
CA GLY A 168 -23.36 6.10 4.61
C GLY A 168 -24.59 6.41 5.44
N ALA A 169 -25.76 6.17 4.89
CA ALA A 169 -27.03 6.50 5.54
C ALA A 169 -27.18 5.85 6.93
N TYR A 170 -27.56 6.63 7.91
CA TYR A 170 -27.86 6.22 9.29
C TYR A 170 -29.05 7.00 9.82
N GLU A 171 -29.67 6.46 10.86
CA GLU A 171 -30.72 7.15 11.60
C GLU A 171 -30.12 7.80 12.86
N GLU A 172 -30.46 9.05 13.15
CA GLU A 172 -30.08 9.72 14.38
C GLU A 172 -31.25 9.75 15.37
N TYR A 173 -30.96 9.55 16.63
CA TYR A 173 -31.93 9.69 17.70
C TYR A 173 -31.26 10.28 18.94
N ASN A 174 -32.05 10.95 19.79
CA ASN A 174 -31.58 11.38 21.10
C ASN A 174 -31.79 10.24 22.11
N ASP A 175 -30.75 9.94 22.88
CA ASP A 175 -30.83 9.02 24.00
C ASP A 175 -31.62 9.63 25.19
N GLU A 176 -31.71 8.87 26.30
CA GLU A 176 -32.39 9.31 27.53
C GLU A 176 -31.75 10.59 28.16
N ASN A 177 -30.48 10.86 27.82
CA ASN A 177 -29.73 12.03 28.30
C ASN A 177 -29.77 13.19 27.30
N GLY A 178 -30.43 13.03 26.15
CA GLY A 178 -30.50 14.03 25.09
C GLY A 178 -29.27 14.08 24.19
N ILE A 179 -28.42 13.05 24.23
CA ILE A 179 -27.22 12.90 23.38
C ILE A 179 -27.65 12.36 22.03
N VAL A 180 -27.16 12.97 20.95
CA VAL A 180 -27.38 12.47 19.59
C VAL A 180 -26.54 11.22 19.37
N VAL A 181 -27.21 10.11 19.14
CA VAL A 181 -26.59 8.80 18.86
C VAL A 181 -26.99 8.36 17.46
N ARG A 182 -26.06 7.83 16.71
CA ARG A 182 -26.32 7.20 15.40
C ARG A 182 -26.70 5.74 15.58
N LYS A 183 -27.74 5.31 14.88
CA LYS A 183 -28.16 3.92 14.82
C LYS A 183 -27.53 3.29 13.60
N TRP A 184 -26.59 2.40 13.85
CA TRP A 184 -25.90 1.64 12.82
C TRP A 184 -26.66 0.36 12.48
N ASP A 185 -26.46 -0.15 11.26
CA ASP A 185 -26.92 -1.49 10.90
C ASP A 185 -26.26 -2.54 11.79
N LYS A 186 -26.95 -3.63 12.06
CA LYS A 186 -26.49 -4.68 12.99
C LYS A 186 -26.43 -6.04 12.31
N ASP A 187 -25.46 -6.85 12.75
CA ASP A 187 -25.43 -8.26 12.44
C ASP A 187 -26.50 -9.05 13.26
N ASN A 188 -26.67 -10.34 12.94
CA ASN A 188 -27.61 -11.23 13.66
C ASN A 188 -27.21 -11.53 15.11
N GLN A 189 -26.00 -11.14 15.54
CA GLN A 189 -25.54 -11.22 16.93
C GLN A 189 -25.82 -9.92 17.70
N GLY A 190 -26.22 -8.86 17.00
CA GLY A 190 -26.55 -7.55 17.55
C GLY A 190 -25.35 -6.59 17.60
N ASN A 191 -24.24 -6.91 16.95
CA ASN A 191 -23.10 -6.03 16.81
C ASN A 191 -23.37 -4.96 15.73
N ASP A 192 -22.84 -3.77 15.91
CA ASP A 192 -22.90 -2.73 14.89
C ASP A 192 -22.00 -3.10 13.72
N LEU A 193 -22.48 -2.89 12.50
CA LEU A 193 -21.68 -3.02 11.29
C LEU A 193 -20.85 -1.78 11.06
N LYS A 194 -19.75 -1.95 10.34
CA LYS A 194 -18.95 -0.84 9.82
C LYS A 194 -19.82 0.00 8.87
N PRO A 195 -19.86 1.34 9.02
CA PRO A 195 -20.59 2.17 8.05
C PRO A 195 -19.87 2.15 6.70
N SER A 196 -20.66 2.09 5.62
CA SER A 196 -20.12 2.21 4.25
C SER A 196 -19.68 3.64 3.99
N PRO A 197 -18.39 3.89 3.67
CA PRO A 197 -17.92 5.22 3.33
C PRO A 197 -18.43 5.63 1.95
N LEU A 198 -18.96 6.83 1.84
CA LEU A 198 -19.41 7.44 0.59
C LEU A 198 -18.53 8.66 0.28
N GLU A 199 -18.01 8.74 -0.93
CA GLU A 199 -17.35 9.95 -1.38
C GLU A 199 -18.38 11.08 -1.55
N GLN A 200 -18.09 12.24 -0.99
CA GLN A 200 -18.85 13.47 -1.16
C GLN A 200 -17.94 14.54 -1.75
N PRO A 201 -17.73 14.54 -3.06
CA PRO A 201 -16.82 15.49 -3.69
C PRO A 201 -17.34 16.92 -3.50
N GLU A 202 -16.45 17.82 -3.14
CA GLU A 202 -16.74 19.25 -3.00
C GLU A 202 -15.54 20.08 -3.46
N TRP A 203 -15.76 21.37 -3.71
CA TRP A 203 -14.68 22.30 -4.03
C TRP A 203 -13.81 22.50 -2.79
N CYS A 204 -12.52 22.18 -2.94
CA CYS A 204 -11.53 22.27 -1.91
C CYS A 204 -10.46 23.30 -2.28
N THR A 205 -10.00 24.05 -1.27
CA THR A 205 -8.80 24.88 -1.37
C THR A 205 -7.68 24.22 -0.60
N HIS A 206 -6.54 23.99 -1.23
CA HIS A 206 -5.41 23.30 -0.61
C HIS A 206 -4.09 23.90 -1.08
N GLY A 207 -3.19 24.15 -0.12
CA GLY A 207 -1.84 24.60 -0.38
C GLY A 207 -0.90 23.45 -0.71
N LEU A 208 0.36 23.74 -0.93
CA LEU A 208 1.40 22.75 -1.10
C LEU A 208 1.91 22.29 0.27
N TYR A 209 1.60 21.08 0.67
CA TYR A 209 2.06 20.45 1.91
C TYR A 209 2.95 19.24 1.61
N ASP A 210 3.87 18.97 2.52
CA ASP A 210 4.69 17.75 2.44
C ASP A 210 3.84 16.51 2.72
N THR A 211 3.74 15.63 1.76
CA THR A 211 3.00 14.36 1.86
C THR A 211 3.52 13.46 3.00
N ASN A 212 4.81 13.55 3.34
CA ASN A 212 5.39 12.78 4.45
C ASN A 212 5.19 13.45 5.81
N GLY A 213 4.75 14.71 5.83
CA GLY A 213 4.43 15.46 7.04
C GLY A 213 5.62 16.00 7.82
N TYR A 214 6.85 15.94 7.29
CA TYR A 214 8.03 16.54 7.93
C TYR A 214 7.93 18.07 8.01
N ILE A 215 7.18 18.67 7.09
CA ILE A 215 6.91 20.10 7.04
C ILE A 215 5.43 20.29 7.34
N SER A 216 5.13 20.83 8.52
CA SER A 216 3.74 21.04 8.98
C SER A 216 3.10 22.31 8.41
N ASP A 217 3.92 23.27 8.00
CA ASP A 217 3.48 24.52 7.36
C ASP A 217 3.33 24.35 5.85
N GLU A 218 2.59 25.24 5.21
CA GLU A 218 2.51 25.34 3.77
C GLU A 218 3.87 25.66 3.17
N MET A 219 4.26 24.91 2.12
CA MET A 219 5.56 25.09 1.47
C MET A 219 5.52 26.22 0.46
N SER A 220 6.42 27.19 0.62
CA SER A 220 6.53 28.36 -0.24
C SER A 220 7.52 28.15 -1.39
N ILE A 221 7.32 28.88 -2.49
CA ILE A 221 8.19 28.86 -3.67
C ILE A 221 8.76 30.27 -3.88
N TYR A 222 10.08 30.39 -4.09
CA TYR A 222 10.71 31.66 -4.47
C TYR A 222 10.54 31.91 -5.96
N LEU A 223 10.01 33.06 -6.32
CA LEU A 223 9.84 33.53 -7.69
C LEU A 223 10.50 34.91 -7.86
N GLU A 224 11.18 35.13 -8.97
CA GLU A 224 11.64 36.43 -9.34
C GLU A 224 10.51 37.27 -9.98
N ALA A 225 10.62 38.61 -9.95
CA ALA A 225 9.65 39.42 -10.68
C ALA A 225 9.77 39.17 -12.17
N GLY A 226 8.66 38.82 -12.84
CA GLY A 226 8.60 38.53 -14.28
C GLY A 226 7.71 37.36 -14.59
N GLN A 227 7.87 36.80 -15.79
CA GLN A 227 7.08 35.67 -16.26
C GLN A 227 7.70 34.35 -15.87
N HIS A 228 6.90 33.47 -15.27
CA HIS A 228 7.27 32.11 -14.91
C HIS A 228 6.29 31.11 -15.51
N THR A 229 6.75 29.91 -15.75
CA THR A 229 5.93 28.76 -16.16
C THR A 229 5.68 27.87 -14.96
N LEU A 230 4.41 27.66 -14.63
CA LEU A 230 3.98 26.71 -13.62
C LEU A 230 3.51 25.43 -14.33
N THR A 231 4.08 24.27 -14.00
CA THR A 231 3.72 22.99 -14.60
C THR A 231 3.18 22.04 -13.56
N LEU A 232 2.00 21.49 -13.79
CA LEU A 232 1.38 20.44 -12.98
C LEU A 232 1.43 19.12 -13.76
N LEU A 233 2.12 18.13 -13.22
CA LEU A 233 2.20 16.78 -13.76
C LEU A 233 1.33 15.86 -12.90
N SER A 234 0.35 15.22 -13.52
CA SER A 234 -0.51 14.25 -12.89
C SER A 234 0.23 12.93 -12.66
N MET A 235 0.19 12.44 -11.42
CA MET A 235 0.81 11.18 -11.01
C MET A 235 -0.23 10.09 -10.73
N ARG A 236 -1.40 10.50 -10.23
CA ARG A 236 -2.50 9.60 -9.87
C ARG A 236 -3.80 10.38 -9.73
N GLU A 237 -4.92 9.82 -10.18
CA GLU A 237 -6.27 10.33 -10.07
C GLU A 237 -6.57 11.62 -10.86
N PRO A 238 -7.75 11.77 -11.44
CA PRO A 238 -8.14 12.99 -12.13
C PRO A 238 -8.55 14.08 -11.12
N MET A 239 -8.35 15.36 -11.51
CA MET A 239 -8.70 16.52 -10.71
C MET A 239 -9.25 17.63 -11.60
N LEU A 240 -10.37 18.23 -11.22
CA LEU A 240 -10.87 19.42 -11.87
C LEU A 240 -10.28 20.67 -11.20
N LEU A 241 -9.47 21.44 -11.91
CA LEU A 241 -8.80 22.62 -11.39
C LEU A 241 -9.54 23.91 -11.81
N ARG A 242 -9.80 24.81 -10.85
CA ARG A 242 -10.43 26.10 -11.11
C ARG A 242 -9.41 27.23 -11.20
N SER A 243 -8.47 27.29 -10.25
CA SER A 243 -7.43 28.32 -10.21
C SER A 243 -6.22 27.90 -9.39
N ILE A 244 -5.10 28.54 -9.68
CA ILE A 244 -3.86 28.53 -8.90
C ILE A 244 -3.66 29.95 -8.37
N THR A 245 -3.43 30.08 -7.06
CA THR A 245 -3.23 31.38 -6.41
C THR A 245 -1.85 31.42 -5.76
N LEU A 246 -1.07 32.41 -6.06
CA LEU A 246 0.16 32.79 -5.38
C LEU A 246 -0.20 33.90 -4.38
N SER A 247 0.16 33.71 -3.12
CA SER A 247 -0.18 34.65 -2.05
C SER A 247 0.96 34.81 -1.03
N ASN A 248 0.83 35.82 -0.19
CA ASN A 248 1.68 36.00 0.99
C ASN A 248 1.44 34.85 1.98
N HIS A 249 2.50 34.45 2.67
CA HIS A 249 2.44 33.48 3.74
C HIS A 249 1.72 34.06 4.98
N SER A 250 0.62 33.40 5.39
CA SER A 250 -0.13 33.81 6.58
C SER A 250 0.06 32.79 7.70
N ARG A 251 0.67 33.19 8.80
CA ARG A 251 0.81 32.39 10.01
C ARG A 251 -0.17 32.83 11.08
N PRO A 252 -0.84 31.88 11.76
CA PRO A 252 -1.65 32.21 12.93
C PRO A 252 -0.80 32.91 14.00
N ALA A 253 -1.36 33.92 14.66
CA ALA A 253 -0.70 34.59 15.78
C ALA A 253 -0.67 33.70 17.03
N ALA A 254 0.24 33.94 17.94
CA ALA A 254 0.32 33.21 19.19
C ALA A 254 -0.99 33.40 20.03
N TYR A 255 -1.36 32.39 20.80
CA TYR A 255 -2.54 32.38 21.66
C TYR A 255 -2.63 33.62 22.55
N ALA A 256 -1.51 34.02 23.17
CA ALA A 256 -1.45 35.18 24.04
C ALA A 256 -1.88 36.50 23.33
N ASP A 257 -1.46 36.66 22.07
CA ASP A 257 -1.78 37.82 21.26
C ASP A 257 -3.26 37.80 20.80
N VAL A 258 -3.74 36.62 20.36
CA VAL A 258 -5.15 36.44 19.97
C VAL A 258 -6.08 36.69 21.15
N LYS A 259 -5.74 36.13 22.34
CA LYS A 259 -6.53 36.32 23.58
C LYS A 259 -6.54 37.76 24.00
N ALA A 260 -5.38 38.45 23.99
CA ALA A 260 -5.27 39.87 24.33
C ALA A 260 -6.08 40.78 23.38
N ALA A 261 -6.05 40.48 22.09
CA ALA A 261 -6.84 41.20 21.09
C ALA A 261 -8.35 41.01 21.30
N GLY A 262 -8.79 39.79 21.59
CA GLY A 262 -10.19 39.50 21.91
C GLY A 262 -10.66 40.15 23.20
N ASP A 263 -9.83 40.14 24.25
CA ASP A 263 -10.13 40.83 25.53
C ASP A 263 -10.24 42.36 25.32
N ALA A 264 -9.37 42.93 24.51
CA ALA A 264 -9.43 44.31 24.13
C ALA A 264 -10.68 44.65 23.29
N ALA A 265 -11.18 43.71 22.50
CA ALA A 265 -12.44 43.80 21.76
C ALA A 265 -13.68 43.64 22.66
N GLY A 266 -13.48 43.24 23.94
CA GLY A 266 -14.55 43.09 24.93
C GLY A 266 -15.20 41.71 24.92
N HIS A 267 -14.56 40.72 24.35
CA HIS A 267 -15.05 39.32 24.40
C HIS A 267 -15.09 38.84 25.86
N GLN A 268 -16.13 38.08 26.21
CA GLN A 268 -16.38 37.59 27.56
C GLN A 268 -16.33 36.06 27.58
N ASP A 269 -16.07 35.45 28.75
CA ASP A 269 -16.18 34.00 28.92
C ASP A 269 -17.66 33.59 28.84
N ALA A 270 -17.92 32.45 28.20
CA ALA A 270 -19.19 31.79 28.29
C ALA A 270 -19.40 31.27 29.73
N THR A 271 -20.64 31.13 30.19
CA THR A 271 -20.96 30.65 31.54
C THR A 271 -22.09 29.64 31.53
N GLY A 272 -21.94 28.57 32.34
CA GLY A 272 -22.98 27.59 32.56
C GLY A 272 -23.31 26.72 31.35
N VAL A 273 -22.45 26.68 30.34
CA VAL A 273 -22.65 25.90 29.10
C VAL A 273 -21.64 24.74 29.02
N SER A 274 -22.16 23.58 28.68
CA SER A 274 -21.36 22.43 28.25
C SER A 274 -22.09 21.70 27.12
N VAL A 275 -21.52 21.68 25.95
CA VAL A 275 -22.03 20.99 24.76
C VAL A 275 -21.21 19.70 24.59
N ARG A 276 -21.88 18.55 24.55
CA ARG A 276 -21.28 17.24 24.32
C ARG A 276 -21.67 16.73 22.94
N PHE A 277 -20.72 16.13 22.22
CA PHE A 277 -20.97 15.35 21.00
C PHE A 277 -20.02 14.17 20.90
N GLU A 278 -20.53 13.09 20.31
CA GLU A 278 -19.81 11.83 20.22
C GLU A 278 -18.86 11.83 19.01
N ALA A 279 -17.67 11.27 19.18
CA ALA A 279 -16.64 11.32 18.13
C ALA A 279 -16.95 10.43 16.93
N GLU A 280 -17.71 9.35 17.10
CA GLU A 280 -18.22 8.54 16.00
C GLU A 280 -19.22 9.28 15.09
N ASN A 281 -19.71 10.44 15.52
CA ASN A 281 -20.61 11.29 14.75
C ASN A 281 -19.88 12.27 13.81
N ALA A 282 -18.67 11.95 13.38
CA ALA A 282 -17.92 12.75 12.40
C ALA A 282 -18.79 13.05 11.16
N VAL A 283 -18.71 14.28 10.65
CA VAL A 283 -19.48 14.73 9.48
C VAL A 283 -18.72 14.60 8.18
N LYS A 284 -17.38 14.74 8.23
CA LYS A 284 -16.49 14.57 7.07
C LYS A 284 -15.16 13.98 7.51
N THR A 285 -14.53 13.23 6.59
CA THR A 285 -13.17 12.70 6.79
C THR A 285 -12.35 12.80 5.50
N SER A 286 -11.03 12.83 5.62
CA SER A 286 -10.11 12.88 4.47
C SER A 286 -9.91 11.51 3.79
N SER A 287 -10.36 10.43 4.42
CA SER A 287 -10.14 9.06 3.93
C SER A 287 -11.33 8.18 4.29
N GLN A 288 -11.67 7.27 3.39
CA GLN A 288 -12.70 6.24 3.60
C GLN A 288 -12.42 5.31 4.81
N MET A 289 -11.19 5.35 5.32
CA MET A 289 -10.76 4.52 6.46
C MET A 289 -10.96 5.17 7.81
N LEU A 290 -11.33 6.41 7.84
CA LEU A 290 -11.61 7.16 9.08
C LEU A 290 -13.08 6.99 9.46
N TYR A 291 -13.46 5.77 9.79
CA TYR A 291 -14.81 5.39 10.21
C TYR A 291 -14.86 5.04 11.70
N PRO A 292 -16.04 5.06 12.31
CA PRO A 292 -16.25 4.62 13.68
C PRO A 292 -15.81 3.18 13.93
N VAL A 293 -15.20 2.93 15.08
CA VAL A 293 -14.70 1.63 15.50
C VAL A 293 -15.27 1.23 16.86
N GLN A 294 -15.14 -0.04 17.17
CA GLN A 294 -15.69 -0.68 18.35
C GLN A 294 -14.62 -0.77 19.45
N ASP A 295 -14.85 -0.19 20.60
CA ASP A 295 -13.99 -0.37 21.79
C ASP A 295 -14.83 -0.88 22.98
N GLN A 296 -14.49 -2.07 23.47
CA GLN A 296 -15.05 -2.69 24.66
C GLN A 296 -14.04 -2.70 25.83
N SER A 297 -12.89 -2.03 25.68
CA SER A 297 -11.80 -2.11 26.66
C SER A 297 -12.10 -1.41 27.98
N SER A 298 -13.11 -0.57 28.04
CA SER A 298 -13.41 0.25 29.23
C SER A 298 -14.90 0.54 29.37
N ALA A 299 -15.37 0.65 30.61
CA ALA A 299 -16.70 1.11 30.96
C ALA A 299 -16.94 2.62 30.70
N VAL A 300 -15.85 3.36 30.45
CA VAL A 300 -15.87 4.81 30.22
C VAL A 300 -16.41 5.18 28.85
N VAL A 301 -16.18 4.33 27.85
CA VAL A 301 -16.57 4.58 26.45
C VAL A 301 -18.08 4.57 26.28
N TYR A 302 -18.62 5.41 25.41
CA TYR A 302 -20.05 5.55 25.18
C TYR A 302 -20.40 5.44 23.68
N PRO A 303 -21.46 4.65 23.32
CA PRO A 303 -22.24 3.74 24.17
C PRO A 303 -21.42 2.51 24.60
N MET A 304 -21.59 2.09 25.85
CA MET A 304 -20.88 0.97 26.45
C MET A 304 -21.68 -0.33 26.32
N SER A 305 -21.02 -1.43 25.94
CA SER A 305 -21.59 -2.76 26.02
C SER A 305 -20.49 -3.80 26.25
N ALA A 306 -20.68 -4.63 27.27
CA ALA A 306 -19.81 -5.78 27.55
C ALA A 306 -20.13 -6.97 26.62
N ARG A 307 -21.29 -6.97 25.96
CA ARG A 307 -21.79 -8.07 25.12
C ARG A 307 -21.64 -7.80 23.63
N TYR A 308 -22.08 -6.63 23.18
CA TYR A 308 -22.18 -6.27 21.77
C TYR A 308 -21.01 -5.38 21.37
N LEU A 309 -20.53 -5.56 20.14
CA LEU A 309 -19.56 -4.66 19.52
C LEU A 309 -20.33 -3.44 18.99
N LEU A 310 -20.16 -2.29 19.65
CA LEU A 310 -20.82 -1.04 19.26
C LEU A 310 -19.80 -0.05 18.69
N ASN A 311 -20.17 0.66 17.63
CA ASN A 311 -19.38 1.75 17.07
C ASN A 311 -19.43 2.94 18.03
N ASN A 312 -18.40 3.10 18.85
CA ASN A 312 -18.38 4.04 19.98
C ASN A 312 -17.10 4.85 20.10
N SER A 313 -16.25 4.80 19.12
CA SER A 313 -15.04 5.62 19.07
C SER A 313 -14.55 5.77 17.63
N ILE A 314 -13.64 6.71 17.41
CA ILE A 314 -12.99 6.91 16.12
C ILE A 314 -11.48 7.04 16.30
N GLY A 315 -10.70 6.72 15.28
CA GLY A 315 -9.29 7.07 15.23
C GLY A 315 -8.29 5.93 15.33
N SER A 316 -8.71 4.65 15.33
CA SER A 316 -7.76 3.53 15.31
C SER A 316 -6.87 3.51 14.04
N SER A 317 -7.40 3.95 12.90
CA SER A 317 -6.72 4.10 11.61
C SER A 317 -6.23 5.53 11.34
N TRP A 318 -6.51 6.48 12.23
CA TRP A 318 -6.19 7.90 12.10
C TRP A 318 -4.77 8.18 12.61
N LYS A 319 -3.77 7.89 11.78
CA LYS A 319 -2.37 7.85 12.18
C LYS A 319 -1.37 8.44 11.19
N ASN A 320 -1.77 8.65 9.93
CA ASN A 320 -0.86 9.16 8.90
C ASN A 320 -0.98 10.68 8.78
N ALA A 321 0.15 11.37 8.59
CA ALA A 321 0.18 12.81 8.40
C ALA A 321 -0.79 13.26 7.29
N GLY A 322 -1.44 14.41 7.46
CA GLY A 322 -2.42 14.97 6.54
C GLY A 322 -3.82 14.34 6.61
N GLN A 323 -4.03 13.24 7.38
CA GLN A 323 -5.37 12.71 7.62
C GLN A 323 -6.14 13.59 8.60
N TRP A 324 -7.37 13.95 8.23
CA TRP A 324 -8.21 14.77 9.09
C TRP A 324 -9.63 14.22 9.23
N ILE A 325 -10.26 14.58 10.37
CA ILE A 325 -11.65 14.29 10.70
C ILE A 325 -12.31 15.60 11.16
N GLU A 326 -13.57 15.81 10.74
CA GLU A 326 -14.36 17.01 11.04
C GLU A 326 -15.66 16.64 11.72
N TRP A 327 -15.99 17.39 12.78
CA TRP A 327 -17.23 17.30 13.53
C TRP A 327 -17.99 18.61 13.49
N ALA A 328 -19.33 18.54 13.55
CA ALA A 328 -20.18 19.71 13.67
C ALA A 328 -20.77 19.79 15.09
N PHE A 329 -20.83 20.99 15.65
CA PHE A 329 -21.43 21.26 16.94
C PHE A 329 -22.14 22.62 16.94
N GLU A 330 -22.93 22.91 17.98
CA GLU A 330 -23.66 24.17 18.08
C GLU A 330 -23.54 24.74 19.51
N VAL A 331 -23.15 26.00 19.65
CA VAL A 331 -23.07 26.71 20.94
C VAL A 331 -24.22 27.70 21.10
N PRO A 332 -24.81 27.79 22.31
CA PRO A 332 -26.03 28.60 22.51
C PRO A 332 -25.79 30.09 22.73
N GLN A 333 -24.55 30.51 22.99
CA GLN A 333 -24.21 31.89 23.28
C GLN A 333 -22.79 32.27 22.84
N ASP A 334 -22.55 33.53 22.56
CA ASP A 334 -21.23 34.05 22.28
C ASP A 334 -20.34 33.98 23.53
N GLY A 335 -19.06 33.66 23.35
CA GLY A 335 -18.11 33.68 24.46
C GLY A 335 -16.86 32.85 24.22
N TYR A 336 -15.96 32.90 25.22
CA TYR A 336 -14.80 31.97 25.21
C TYR A 336 -15.19 30.62 25.78
N TYR A 337 -14.78 29.57 25.11
CA TYR A 337 -14.98 28.15 25.44
C TYR A 337 -13.67 27.40 25.56
N GLU A 338 -13.62 26.44 26.45
CA GLU A 338 -12.57 25.43 26.54
C GLU A 338 -13.02 24.16 25.77
N ILE A 339 -12.06 23.45 25.17
CA ILE A 339 -12.30 22.20 24.43
C ILE A 339 -11.70 21.08 25.24
N SER A 340 -12.52 20.11 25.64
CA SER A 340 -12.08 18.85 26.26
C SER A 340 -12.52 17.65 25.42
N MET A 341 -11.78 16.57 25.51
CA MET A 341 -12.12 15.33 24.84
C MET A 341 -11.81 14.11 25.69
N VAL A 342 -12.49 13.01 25.42
CA VAL A 342 -12.14 11.70 25.99
C VAL A 342 -11.33 10.97 24.95
N ASP A 343 -10.05 10.80 25.26
CA ASP A 343 -9.04 10.27 24.35
C ASP A 343 -8.27 9.08 24.94
N LYS A 344 -7.60 8.34 24.04
CA LYS A 344 -6.67 7.26 24.37
C LYS A 344 -5.58 7.18 23.31
N GLN A 345 -4.31 7.25 23.76
CA GLN A 345 -3.15 7.00 22.91
C GLN A 345 -2.31 5.88 23.54
N ASN A 346 -2.56 4.63 23.17
CA ASN A 346 -1.92 3.45 23.75
C ASN A 346 -1.00 2.67 22.79
N PHE A 347 -0.70 3.24 21.62
CA PHE A 347 0.07 2.59 20.57
C PHE A 347 1.55 2.97 20.59
N VAL A 348 1.86 4.25 20.76
CA VAL A 348 3.24 4.75 20.69
C VAL A 348 3.70 5.17 22.09
N ARG A 349 4.28 4.20 22.80
CA ARG A 349 4.72 4.41 24.19
C ARG A 349 5.89 5.38 24.25
N GLY A 350 5.74 6.39 25.14
CA GLY A 350 6.79 7.36 25.44
C GLY A 350 7.05 8.39 24.35
N ILE A 351 6.06 8.64 23.49
CA ILE A 351 6.08 9.70 22.48
C ILE A 351 4.71 10.37 22.47
N ASP A 352 4.68 11.69 22.36
CA ASP A 352 3.47 12.43 22.13
C ASP A 352 3.08 12.35 20.65
N VAL A 353 1.78 12.30 20.40
CA VAL A 353 1.21 12.40 19.06
C VAL A 353 0.57 13.78 18.88
N TYR A 354 0.57 14.29 17.66
CA TYR A 354 0.19 15.68 17.44
C TYR A 354 -1.02 15.82 16.53
N ARG A 355 -1.83 16.85 16.81
CA ARG A 355 -2.97 17.23 15.96
C ARG A 355 -2.97 18.73 15.69
N LYS A 356 -3.17 19.10 14.43
CA LYS A 356 -3.55 20.46 14.04
C LYS A 356 -5.04 20.61 14.26
N ILE A 357 -5.46 21.69 14.92
CA ILE A 357 -6.85 21.93 15.30
C ILE A 357 -7.36 23.16 14.55
N MET A 358 -8.47 22.98 13.88
CA MET A 358 -9.12 24.02 13.10
C MET A 358 -10.57 24.19 13.56
N ILE A 359 -10.99 25.41 13.69
CA ILE A 359 -12.39 25.81 13.97
C ILE A 359 -12.89 26.59 12.75
N ASP A 360 -14.02 26.14 12.20
CA ASP A 360 -14.62 26.73 11.00
C ASP A 360 -13.65 26.84 9.81
N GLY A 361 -12.72 25.89 9.70
CA GLY A 361 -11.72 25.81 8.63
C GLY A 361 -10.46 26.65 8.85
N GLU A 362 -10.33 27.37 9.94
CA GLU A 362 -9.16 28.18 10.27
C GLU A 362 -8.47 27.69 11.56
N VAL A 363 -7.15 27.85 11.66
CA VAL A 363 -6.39 27.60 12.89
C VAL A 363 -6.50 28.83 13.79
N PRO A 364 -7.12 28.74 14.97
CA PRO A 364 -7.40 29.90 15.80
C PRO A 364 -6.15 30.66 16.28
N PHE A 365 -5.07 29.93 16.56
CA PHE A 365 -3.79 30.48 17.02
C PHE A 365 -2.65 29.45 16.78
N ALA A 366 -1.42 29.91 16.83
CA ALA A 366 -0.23 29.18 16.41
C ALA A 366 -0.05 27.82 17.12
N GLU A 367 -0.36 27.74 18.41
CA GLU A 367 -0.20 26.53 19.21
C GLU A 367 -1.12 25.38 18.74
N PHE A 368 -2.23 25.71 18.08
CA PHE A 368 -3.13 24.71 17.48
C PHE A 368 -2.63 24.12 16.13
N ASN A 369 -1.49 24.60 15.62
CA ASN A 369 -0.85 23.91 14.50
C ASN A 369 -0.32 22.53 14.89
N ALA A 370 0.05 22.30 16.17
CA ALA A 370 0.58 21.01 16.63
C ALA A 370 0.30 20.79 18.12
N GLN A 371 -0.95 20.53 18.49
CA GLN A 371 -1.34 20.20 19.86
C GLN A 371 -0.87 18.80 20.23
N PRO A 372 -0.05 18.60 21.30
CA PRO A 372 0.42 17.30 21.74
C PRO A 372 -0.64 16.51 22.52
N PHE A 373 -0.61 15.17 22.38
CA PHE A 373 -1.39 14.20 23.14
C PHE A 373 -0.46 13.10 23.64
N SER A 374 -0.28 13.01 24.95
CA SER A 374 0.68 12.10 25.55
C SER A 374 0.15 10.66 25.67
N TYR A 375 1.08 9.69 25.76
CA TYR A 375 0.76 8.26 25.90
C TYR A 375 -0.10 7.97 27.14
N THR A 376 -1.18 7.21 26.94
CA THR A 376 -2.03 6.69 28.01
C THR A 376 -2.58 5.32 27.66
N GLN A 377 -2.59 4.40 28.62
CA GLN A 377 -3.16 3.06 28.42
C GLN A 377 -4.67 3.00 28.63
N THR A 378 -5.24 4.02 29.25
CA THR A 378 -6.65 4.10 29.59
C THR A 378 -7.28 5.34 29.00
N TRP A 379 -8.58 5.28 28.74
CA TRP A 379 -9.37 6.44 28.38
C TRP A 379 -9.30 7.50 29.47
N ARG A 380 -9.02 8.72 29.08
CA ARG A 380 -8.96 9.89 30.00
C ARG A 380 -9.73 11.06 29.41
N ILE A 381 -10.10 12.01 30.26
CA ILE A 381 -10.55 13.29 29.79
C ILE A 381 -9.36 14.26 29.78
N GLU A 382 -9.15 14.91 28.66
CA GLU A 382 -8.09 15.88 28.45
C GLU A 382 -8.67 17.18 27.94
N THR A 383 -8.26 18.33 28.59
CA THR A 383 -8.61 19.66 28.11
C THR A 383 -7.43 20.21 27.34
N LEU A 384 -7.67 20.75 26.14
CA LEU A 384 -6.61 21.35 25.33
C LEU A 384 -5.96 22.50 26.10
N SER A 385 -4.66 22.39 26.36
CA SER A 385 -3.93 23.29 27.25
C SER A 385 -2.48 23.48 26.77
N ASP A 386 -1.83 24.49 27.33
CA ASP A 386 -0.40 24.69 27.16
C ASP A 386 0.43 23.68 27.99
N GLU A 387 1.76 23.77 27.90
CA GLU A 387 2.70 22.88 28.63
C GLU A 387 2.58 23.01 30.16
N ASP A 388 2.09 24.17 30.67
CA ASP A 388 1.87 24.42 32.09
C ASP A 388 0.48 23.97 32.60
N GLY A 389 -0.36 23.45 31.70
CA GLY A 389 -1.71 22.96 31.97
C GLY A 389 -2.77 24.05 32.03
N ASN A 390 -2.50 25.25 31.51
CA ASN A 390 -3.50 26.31 31.37
C ASN A 390 -4.36 26.04 30.13
N ALA A 391 -5.68 25.93 30.33
CA ALA A 391 -6.60 25.64 29.23
C ALA A 391 -6.62 26.74 28.16
N TYR A 392 -6.55 26.34 26.89
CA TYR A 392 -6.78 27.24 25.78
C TYR A 392 -8.26 27.58 25.67
N ARG A 393 -8.57 28.82 25.33
CA ARG A 393 -9.92 29.34 25.18
C ARG A 393 -10.12 29.90 23.77
N VAL A 394 -11.10 29.36 23.07
CA VAL A 394 -11.50 29.79 21.74
C VAL A 394 -12.76 30.63 21.84
N TYR A 395 -12.80 31.80 21.20
CA TYR A 395 -14.01 32.60 21.11
C TYR A 395 -14.93 32.08 20.01
N LEU A 396 -16.15 31.72 20.40
CA LEU A 396 -17.18 31.22 19.47
C LEU A 396 -18.41 32.13 19.53
N THR A 397 -19.04 32.34 18.38
CA THR A 397 -20.35 33.03 18.31
C THR A 397 -21.47 32.02 18.51
N ALA A 398 -22.64 32.47 18.97
CA ALA A 398 -23.80 31.57 19.07
C ALA A 398 -24.20 31.03 17.70
N GLY A 399 -24.26 29.70 17.55
CA GLY A 399 -24.60 29.04 16.29
C GLY A 399 -23.83 27.76 16.05
N LYS A 400 -23.84 27.32 14.79
CA LYS A 400 -23.18 26.11 14.31
C LYS A 400 -21.72 26.41 13.97
N HIS A 401 -20.86 25.51 14.41
CA HIS A 401 -19.43 25.52 14.19
C HIS A 401 -18.96 24.15 13.73
N THR A 402 -17.74 24.10 13.18
CA THR A 402 -17.03 22.84 12.88
C THR A 402 -15.71 22.78 13.66
N LEU A 403 -15.39 21.59 14.14
CA LEU A 403 -14.08 21.23 14.70
C LEU A 403 -13.43 20.24 13.73
N ARG A 404 -12.28 20.62 13.17
CA ARG A 404 -11.47 19.69 12.38
C ARG A 404 -10.15 19.45 13.09
N MET A 405 -9.74 18.20 13.16
CA MET A 405 -8.44 17.80 13.67
C MET A 405 -7.69 17.03 12.59
N GLU A 406 -6.44 17.41 12.36
CA GLU A 406 -5.57 16.82 11.34
C GLU A 406 -4.32 16.25 11.98
N VAL A 407 -3.84 15.08 11.49
CA VAL A 407 -2.60 14.46 11.94
C VAL A 407 -1.41 15.26 11.45
N VAL A 408 -0.56 15.67 12.35
CA VAL A 408 0.73 16.31 12.08
C VAL A 408 1.84 15.64 12.91
N LEU A 409 3.08 15.77 12.51
CA LEU A 409 4.21 15.20 13.26
C LEU A 409 4.68 16.11 14.41
N GLY A 410 4.36 17.41 14.38
CA GLY A 410 4.78 18.36 15.39
C GLY A 410 6.29 18.37 15.63
N ASP A 411 6.73 18.36 16.89
CA ASP A 411 8.16 18.34 17.26
C ASP A 411 8.89 17.07 16.79
N MET A 412 8.16 15.97 16.53
CA MET A 412 8.74 14.73 16.03
C MET A 412 9.24 14.85 14.58
N ALA A 413 8.72 15.79 13.79
CA ALA A 413 9.09 15.95 12.37
C ALA A 413 10.61 16.12 12.18
N ASN A 414 11.21 17.05 12.90
CA ASN A 414 12.64 17.32 12.81
C ASN A 414 13.49 16.14 13.32
N ILE A 415 13.05 15.49 14.41
CA ILE A 415 13.75 14.34 14.97
C ILE A 415 13.75 13.16 13.97
N ILE A 416 12.62 12.90 13.34
CA ILE A 416 12.47 11.82 12.36
C ILE A 416 13.32 12.11 11.12
N ALA A 417 13.25 13.33 10.58
CA ALA A 417 14.06 13.74 9.42
C ALA A 417 15.57 13.59 9.72
N GLN A 418 16.03 14.04 10.89
CA GLN A 418 17.41 13.90 11.31
C GLN A 418 17.87 12.44 11.42
N VAL A 419 17.03 11.57 12.00
CA VAL A 419 17.33 10.11 12.07
C VAL A 419 17.32 9.48 10.69
N GLN A 420 16.45 9.92 9.77
CA GLN A 420 16.42 9.43 8.39
C GLN A 420 17.73 9.78 7.66
N ASP A 421 18.21 11.01 7.79
CA ASP A 421 19.51 11.42 7.23
C ASP A 421 20.66 10.61 7.83
N CYS A 422 20.63 10.36 9.15
CA CYS A 422 21.59 9.49 9.81
C CYS A 422 21.60 8.08 9.22
N VAL A 423 20.44 7.47 8.99
CA VAL A 423 20.33 6.13 8.41
C VAL A 423 20.91 6.09 6.99
N GLN A 424 20.68 7.11 6.17
CA GLN A 424 21.29 7.21 4.84
C GLN A 424 22.82 7.31 4.93
N GLN A 425 23.35 8.14 5.81
CA GLN A 425 24.78 8.29 6.03
C GLN A 425 25.39 6.98 6.56
N LEU A 426 24.75 6.30 7.51
CA LEU A 426 25.18 5.01 8.03
C LEU A 426 25.19 3.90 6.95
N ASN A 427 24.21 3.88 6.07
CA ASN A 427 24.21 2.98 4.90
C ASN A 427 25.36 3.30 3.95
N ASN A 428 25.70 4.58 3.74
CA ASN A 428 26.86 4.99 2.95
C ASN A 428 28.17 4.53 3.59
N ILE A 429 28.32 4.72 4.90
CA ILE A 429 29.48 4.24 5.67
C ILE A 429 29.59 2.71 5.56
N TYR A 430 28.48 1.99 5.72
CA TYR A 430 28.44 0.54 5.56
C TYR A 430 28.97 0.11 4.19
N ARG A 431 28.51 0.75 3.09
CA ARG A 431 28.99 0.46 1.74
C ARG A 431 30.49 0.76 1.56
N GLN A 432 30.99 1.86 2.09
CA GLN A 432 32.43 2.19 2.05
C GLN A 432 33.26 1.11 2.77
N VAL A 433 32.82 0.64 3.92
CA VAL A 433 33.50 -0.41 4.68
C VAL A 433 33.48 -1.75 3.93
N ILE A 434 32.30 -2.21 3.44
CA ILE A 434 32.21 -3.48 2.72
C ILE A 434 32.98 -3.46 1.40
N TYR A 435 33.15 -2.29 0.77
CA TYR A 435 34.01 -2.14 -0.42
C TYR A 435 35.45 -2.60 -0.17
N ILE A 436 35.95 -2.46 1.06
CA ILE A 436 37.32 -2.86 1.45
C ILE A 436 37.33 -4.26 2.07
N THR A 437 36.38 -4.53 2.95
CA THR A 437 36.35 -5.74 3.79
C THR A 437 35.60 -6.91 3.18
N GLY A 438 34.67 -6.62 2.27
CA GLY A 438 33.61 -7.54 1.88
C GLY A 438 32.51 -7.62 2.96
N VAL A 439 31.38 -8.26 2.64
CA VAL A 439 30.22 -8.41 3.54
C VAL A 439 30.45 -9.36 4.72
N ALA A 440 31.44 -10.23 4.63
CA ALA A 440 31.86 -11.16 5.68
C ALA A 440 33.38 -11.06 5.92
N PRO A 441 33.83 -10.03 6.64
CA PRO A 441 35.26 -9.80 6.87
C PRO A 441 35.88 -10.91 7.70
N ASP A 442 37.15 -11.21 7.43
CA ASP A 442 37.96 -12.05 8.30
C ASP A 442 38.39 -11.22 9.52
N GLN A 443 37.93 -11.61 10.71
CA GLN A 443 38.21 -10.91 11.97
C GLN A 443 39.69 -10.82 12.34
N TYR A 444 40.53 -11.67 11.76
CA TYR A 444 41.97 -11.71 12.03
C TYR A 444 42.82 -10.99 10.98
N ARG A 445 42.17 -10.44 9.94
CA ARG A 445 42.85 -9.68 8.90
C ARG A 445 42.84 -8.20 9.22
N ASP A 446 43.98 -7.56 9.15
CA ASP A 446 44.11 -6.12 9.18
C ASP A 446 43.78 -5.54 7.79
N TYR A 447 42.68 -4.81 7.68
CA TYR A 447 42.23 -4.18 6.44
C TYR A 447 42.70 -2.73 6.27
N GLN A 448 43.36 -2.16 7.31
CA GLN A 448 43.85 -0.80 7.33
C GLN A 448 42.73 0.21 7.02
N LEU A 449 41.56 0.07 7.64
CA LEU A 449 40.38 0.89 7.37
C LEU A 449 40.66 2.36 7.60
N THR A 450 41.36 2.72 8.69
CA THR A 450 41.75 4.10 8.99
C THR A 450 42.60 4.72 7.88
N ALA A 451 43.48 3.94 7.27
CA ALA A 451 44.33 4.43 6.17
C ALA A 451 43.60 4.47 4.81
N SER A 452 42.71 3.47 4.59
CA SER A 452 41.97 3.31 3.36
C SER A 452 40.78 4.29 3.26
N LEU A 453 40.17 4.63 4.39
CA LEU A 453 39.01 5.53 4.53
C LEU A 453 39.36 6.71 5.48
N PRO A 454 40.18 7.65 5.09
CA PRO A 454 40.69 8.70 6.00
C PRO A 454 39.62 9.70 6.46
N LYS A 455 38.44 9.68 5.88
CA LYS A 455 37.28 10.48 6.30
C LYS A 455 36.34 9.74 7.25
N LEU A 456 36.47 8.43 7.38
CA LEU A 456 35.53 7.56 8.11
C LEU A 456 35.30 8.02 9.56
N GLU A 457 36.38 8.36 10.30
CA GLU A 457 36.25 8.86 11.68
C GLU A 457 35.39 10.15 11.73
N GLY A 458 35.63 11.07 10.79
CA GLY A 458 34.88 12.33 10.71
C GLY A 458 33.39 12.11 10.39
N GLU A 459 33.11 11.19 9.49
CA GLU A 459 31.74 10.80 9.12
C GLU A 459 31.03 10.13 10.29
N LEU A 460 31.68 9.20 10.99
CA LEU A 460 31.13 8.55 12.20
C LEU A 460 30.82 9.58 13.30
N ARG A 461 31.72 10.53 13.55
CA ARG A 461 31.51 11.60 14.54
C ARG A 461 30.35 12.53 14.17
N ALA A 462 30.20 12.86 12.90
CA ALA A 462 29.09 13.70 12.43
C ALA A 462 27.75 13.00 12.69
N VAL A 463 27.62 11.75 12.23
CA VAL A 463 26.39 10.98 12.42
C VAL A 463 26.10 10.75 13.91
N GLN A 464 27.11 10.49 14.73
CA GLN A 464 26.93 10.36 16.18
C GLN A 464 26.38 11.65 16.80
N ALA A 465 26.95 12.80 16.45
CA ALA A 465 26.47 14.08 16.97
C ALA A 465 25.01 14.35 16.58
N ASP A 466 24.59 13.96 15.37
CA ASP A 466 23.22 14.09 14.91
C ASP A 466 22.29 13.12 15.66
N ILE A 467 22.70 11.88 15.89
CA ILE A 467 21.94 10.91 16.70
C ILE A 467 21.81 11.38 18.14
N ASP A 468 22.88 11.89 18.76
CA ASP A 468 22.86 12.40 20.13
C ASP A 468 21.96 13.64 20.24
N SER A 469 21.94 14.50 19.21
CA SER A 469 21.01 15.62 19.13
C SER A 469 19.55 15.13 19.07
N ALA A 470 19.26 14.10 18.26
CA ALA A 470 17.95 13.49 18.17
C ALA A 470 17.54 12.83 19.51
N ILE A 471 18.48 12.15 20.21
CA ILE A 471 18.24 11.58 21.54
C ILE A 471 17.87 12.70 22.52
N ALA A 472 18.64 13.79 22.57
CA ALA A 472 18.38 14.91 23.49
C ALA A 472 17.02 15.60 23.23
N ALA A 473 16.65 15.74 21.97
CA ALA A 473 15.34 16.26 21.58
C ALA A 473 14.21 15.31 21.99
N LEU A 474 14.38 14.01 21.78
CA LEU A 474 13.39 13.00 22.14
C LEU A 474 13.26 12.85 23.67
N GLU A 475 14.33 12.99 24.42
CA GLU A 475 14.30 13.00 25.90
C GLU A 475 13.48 14.16 26.46
N LYS A 476 13.50 15.31 25.78
CA LYS A 476 12.73 16.49 26.20
C LYS A 476 11.23 16.27 26.02
N THR A 477 10.82 15.64 24.91
CA THR A 477 9.40 15.40 24.58
C THR A 477 8.84 14.13 25.21
N ALA A 478 9.60 13.04 25.23
CA ALA A 478 9.14 11.70 25.63
C ALA A 478 9.58 11.27 27.05
N GLY A 479 10.46 12.02 27.69
CA GLY A 479 11.08 11.61 28.96
C GLY A 479 12.09 10.47 28.81
N ASN A 480 12.86 10.18 29.87
CA ASN A 480 14.00 9.25 29.83
C ASN A 480 13.65 7.75 29.73
N ASP A 481 12.39 7.38 29.93
CA ASP A 481 11.91 5.99 30.03
C ASP A 481 11.28 5.46 28.71
N SER A 482 11.41 6.20 27.61
CA SER A 482 10.90 5.76 26.30
C SER A 482 11.69 4.56 25.76
N ASP A 483 11.00 3.51 25.32
CA ASP A 483 11.61 2.38 24.62
C ASP A 483 12.22 2.79 23.26
N LYS A 484 11.74 3.89 22.69
CA LYS A 484 12.25 4.45 21.43
C LYS A 484 13.66 5.03 21.56
N LEU A 485 14.03 5.53 22.74
CA LEU A 485 15.39 5.98 23.03
C LEU A 485 16.42 4.85 22.98
N THR A 486 16.04 3.63 23.32
CA THR A 486 16.98 2.49 23.40
C THR A 486 17.61 2.18 22.05
N VAL A 487 16.85 2.29 20.95
CA VAL A 487 17.38 2.02 19.60
C VAL A 487 18.46 3.04 19.23
N LEU A 488 18.19 4.33 19.42
CA LEU A 488 19.11 5.41 19.07
C LEU A 488 20.36 5.36 19.98
N ARG A 489 20.18 5.14 21.29
CA ARG A 489 21.32 4.99 22.23
C ARG A 489 22.20 3.80 21.87
N THR A 490 21.63 2.64 21.51
CA THR A 490 22.41 1.48 21.07
C THR A 490 23.25 1.79 19.84
N MET A 491 22.72 2.60 18.91
CA MET A 491 23.47 3.02 17.73
C MET A 491 24.57 4.01 18.10
N SER A 492 24.28 5.00 18.96
CA SER A 492 25.28 5.97 19.45
C SER A 492 26.42 5.27 20.20
N ASP A 493 26.12 4.34 21.12
CA ASP A 493 27.12 3.55 21.84
C ASP A 493 28.02 2.75 20.88
N GLN A 494 27.45 2.16 19.82
CA GLN A 494 28.23 1.44 18.82
C GLN A 494 29.11 2.40 17.98
N LEU A 495 28.62 3.59 17.69
CA LEU A 495 29.45 4.60 17.00
C LEU A 495 30.63 5.06 17.86
N ASP A 496 30.48 5.23 19.18
CA ASP A 496 31.59 5.51 20.11
C ASP A 496 32.69 4.46 20.00
N GLU A 497 32.33 3.17 20.02
CA GLU A 497 33.29 2.08 19.87
C GLU A 497 34.03 2.12 18.53
N LEU A 498 33.32 2.47 17.44
CA LEU A 498 33.91 2.54 16.10
C LEU A 498 34.72 3.80 15.86
N ILE A 499 34.41 4.90 16.53
CA ILE A 499 35.20 6.13 16.54
C ILE A 499 36.54 5.93 17.26
N GLU A 500 36.53 5.19 18.38
CA GLU A 500 37.77 4.86 19.10
C GLU A 500 38.69 3.95 18.29
N ASP A 501 38.11 2.97 17.55
CA ASP A 501 38.87 2.02 16.72
C ASP A 501 38.06 1.56 15.51
N GLN A 502 38.36 2.11 14.32
CA GLN A 502 37.64 1.76 13.07
C GLN A 502 37.93 0.32 12.62
N GLU A 503 39.05 -0.31 13.00
CA GLU A 503 39.35 -1.70 12.63
C GLU A 503 38.34 -2.69 13.27
N ARG A 504 37.64 -2.29 14.33
CA ARG A 504 36.56 -3.09 14.97
C ARG A 504 35.38 -3.34 14.05
N PHE A 505 35.22 -2.62 12.93
CA PHE A 505 34.21 -2.97 11.92
C PHE A 505 34.31 -4.44 11.51
N THR A 506 35.48 -5.03 11.45
CA THR A 506 35.68 -6.43 11.10
C THR A 506 34.97 -7.40 12.07
N GLU A 507 34.81 -7.01 13.33
CA GLU A 507 34.16 -7.81 14.36
C GLU A 507 32.66 -7.53 14.47
N VAL A 508 32.25 -6.25 14.25
CA VAL A 508 30.89 -5.78 14.55
C VAL A 508 30.03 -5.45 13.30
N LEU A 509 30.53 -5.73 12.09
CA LEU A 509 29.85 -5.35 10.83
C LEU A 509 28.41 -5.85 10.77
N SER A 510 28.14 -7.08 11.20
CA SER A 510 26.81 -7.67 11.22
C SER A 510 25.88 -6.98 12.25
N SER A 511 26.40 -6.65 13.44
CA SER A 511 25.62 -5.90 14.43
C SER A 511 25.41 -4.46 14.02
N PHE A 512 26.38 -3.82 13.35
CA PHE A 512 26.24 -2.49 12.79
C PHE A 512 25.07 -2.45 11.77
N LYS A 513 25.09 -3.35 10.79
CA LYS A 513 23.97 -3.50 9.81
C LYS A 513 22.62 -3.69 10.52
N THR A 514 22.59 -4.52 11.58
CA THR A 514 21.36 -4.77 12.34
C THR A 514 20.87 -3.50 13.05
N ASN A 515 21.78 -2.72 13.64
CA ASN A 515 21.43 -1.49 14.34
C ASN A 515 20.97 -0.39 13.35
N VAL A 516 21.61 -0.26 12.18
CA VAL A 516 21.16 0.65 11.11
C VAL A 516 19.72 0.30 10.69
N ARG A 517 19.44 -1.00 10.48
CA ARG A 517 18.09 -1.47 10.19
C ARG A 517 17.10 -1.16 11.33
N ALA A 518 17.52 -1.29 12.57
CA ALA A 518 16.68 -0.94 13.72
C ALA A 518 16.34 0.54 13.75
N CYS A 519 17.26 1.43 13.40
CA CYS A 519 17.01 2.86 13.24
C CYS A 519 16.00 3.14 12.09
N GLY A 520 16.12 2.46 10.96
CA GLY A 520 15.15 2.58 9.88
C GLY A 520 13.74 2.08 10.27
N ASN A 521 13.64 0.97 11.01
CA ASN A 521 12.36 0.48 11.53
C ASN A 521 11.77 1.42 12.60
N TRP A 522 12.62 2.10 13.36
CA TRP A 522 12.23 3.12 14.31
C TRP A 522 11.49 4.27 13.61
N ILE A 523 11.99 4.75 12.45
CA ILE A 523 11.32 5.78 11.64
C ILE A 523 9.88 5.37 11.33
N THR A 524 9.67 4.17 10.81
CA THR A 524 8.31 3.67 10.47
C THR A 524 7.37 3.64 11.67
N GLN A 525 7.90 3.30 12.86
CA GLN A 525 7.08 3.23 14.07
C GLN A 525 6.67 4.61 14.62
N VAL A 526 7.52 5.63 14.46
CA VAL A 526 7.25 6.96 15.01
C VAL A 526 6.56 7.89 14.01
N LEU A 527 6.58 7.59 12.73
CA LEU A 527 5.78 8.27 11.71
C LEU A 527 4.27 8.09 11.97
N ALA A 528 3.88 6.96 12.53
CA ALA A 528 2.49 6.72 12.87
C ALA A 528 2.09 7.52 14.12
N GLN A 529 1.03 8.32 14.01
CA GLN A 529 0.51 9.24 15.03
C GLN A 529 -0.93 8.87 15.47
N PRO A 530 -1.18 7.65 16.01
CA PRO A 530 -2.52 7.19 16.31
C PRO A 530 -3.10 7.89 17.54
N LEU A 531 -4.36 8.30 17.46
CA LEU A 531 -5.14 8.87 18.55
C LEU A 531 -6.58 8.40 18.43
N GLN A 532 -7.11 7.78 19.49
CA GLN A 532 -8.52 7.39 19.56
C GLN A 532 -9.29 8.43 20.38
N VAL A 533 -10.50 8.76 19.92
CA VAL A 533 -11.40 9.71 20.56
C VAL A 533 -12.78 9.06 20.68
N ASP A 534 -13.37 9.19 21.86
CA ASP A 534 -14.73 8.72 22.19
C ASP A 534 -15.74 9.87 22.08
N ARG A 535 -15.44 11.05 22.69
CA ARG A 535 -16.33 12.22 22.67
C ARG A 535 -15.63 13.53 22.96
N PHE A 536 -16.32 14.61 22.63
CA PHE A 536 -15.87 15.97 22.85
C PHE A 536 -16.81 16.72 23.79
N TYR A 537 -16.25 17.76 24.45
CA TYR A 537 -16.97 18.76 25.24
C TYR A 537 -16.49 20.15 24.85
N ILE A 538 -17.40 21.00 24.39
CA ILE A 538 -17.19 22.47 24.26
C ILE A 538 -17.85 23.10 25.45
N HIS A 539 -17.08 23.65 26.39
CA HIS A 539 -17.64 24.06 27.67
C HIS A 539 -17.08 25.37 28.16
N ALA A 540 -17.86 26.02 28.99
CA ALA A 540 -17.43 27.20 29.72
C ALA A 540 -16.44 26.79 30.84
N ALA A 541 -15.52 27.69 31.19
CA ALA A 541 -14.51 27.45 32.23
C ALA A 541 -15.10 27.08 33.61
N ASP A 542 -16.36 27.48 33.88
CA ASP A 542 -17.08 27.18 35.11
C ASP A 542 -17.83 25.83 35.08
N THR A 543 -17.80 25.11 33.97
CA THR A 543 -18.52 23.85 33.74
C THR A 543 -17.56 22.75 33.33
N GLN A 544 -16.73 22.29 34.25
CA GLN A 544 -15.75 21.23 33.94
C GLN A 544 -16.43 19.85 33.69
N PRO A 545 -16.22 19.22 32.53
CA PRO A 545 -16.79 17.92 32.27
C PRO A 545 -16.14 16.83 33.13
N LYS A 546 -16.88 15.76 33.36
CA LYS A 546 -16.40 14.60 34.15
C LYS A 546 -16.48 13.31 33.32
N LEU A 547 -15.56 12.39 33.63
CA LEU A 547 -15.54 11.10 33.03
C LEU A 547 -16.68 10.23 33.59
N ASP A 548 -17.56 9.76 32.72
CA ASP A 548 -18.68 8.88 33.09
C ASP A 548 -18.14 7.46 33.40
N ASN A 549 -18.86 6.70 34.22
CA ASN A 549 -18.56 5.28 34.55
C ASN A 549 -17.10 5.03 34.99
N SER A 550 -16.47 6.02 35.61
CA SER A 550 -15.05 5.97 35.99
C SER A 550 -14.78 5.32 37.35
N SER A 551 -15.83 4.88 38.07
CA SER A 551 -15.65 4.23 39.38
C SER A 551 -15.09 2.81 39.21
N TRP A 552 -14.27 2.37 40.15
CA TRP A 552 -13.69 1.03 40.12
C TRP A 552 -14.73 -0.10 40.18
N TRP A 553 -15.92 0.17 40.76
CA TRP A 553 -17.00 -0.80 40.78
C TRP A 553 -17.64 -0.99 39.40
N GLU A 554 -17.82 0.07 38.66
CA GLU A 554 -18.32 0.04 37.30
C GLU A 554 -17.35 -0.67 36.38
N SER A 555 -16.04 -0.38 36.52
CA SER A 555 -15.00 -1.09 35.78
C SER A 555 -14.97 -2.59 36.14
N LEU A 556 -15.09 -2.95 37.44
CA LEU A 556 -15.14 -4.36 37.85
C LEU A 556 -16.40 -5.07 37.34
N ALA A 557 -17.55 -4.41 37.36
CA ALA A 557 -18.79 -4.98 36.81
C ALA A 557 -18.63 -5.26 35.30
N HIS A 558 -18.14 -4.28 34.56
CA HIS A 558 -17.91 -4.39 33.14
C HIS A 558 -16.92 -5.52 32.79
N GLU A 559 -15.78 -5.62 33.45
CA GLU A 559 -14.80 -6.71 33.26
C GLU A 559 -15.37 -8.08 33.64
N THR A 560 -16.21 -8.15 34.65
CA THR A 560 -16.87 -9.40 35.04
C THR A 560 -17.89 -9.84 33.99
N GLU A 561 -18.65 -8.91 33.43
CA GLU A 561 -19.59 -9.18 32.32
C GLU A 561 -18.83 -9.60 31.06
N ARG A 562 -17.75 -8.91 30.69
CA ARG A 562 -16.90 -9.32 29.55
C ARG A 562 -16.36 -10.73 29.71
N LEU A 563 -15.83 -11.06 30.92
CA LEU A 563 -15.35 -12.39 31.21
C LEU A 563 -16.49 -13.43 31.07
N TYR A 564 -17.68 -13.14 31.55
CA TYR A 564 -18.84 -14.02 31.41
C TYR A 564 -19.19 -14.25 29.93
N TYR A 565 -19.30 -13.19 29.12
CA TYR A 565 -19.63 -13.31 27.70
C TYR A 565 -18.52 -13.96 26.89
N SER A 566 -17.24 -13.87 27.30
CA SER A 566 -16.14 -14.56 26.64
C SER A 566 -16.26 -16.09 26.65
N PHE A 567 -17.04 -16.66 27.56
CA PHE A 567 -17.34 -18.10 27.59
C PHE A 567 -18.56 -18.50 26.77
N ILE A 568 -19.40 -17.53 26.37
CA ILE A 568 -20.66 -17.79 25.69
C ILE A 568 -20.58 -17.46 24.20
N ILE A 569 -19.80 -16.43 23.86
CA ILE A 569 -19.67 -15.96 22.48
C ILE A 569 -18.56 -16.73 21.80
N ASP A 570 -18.88 -17.36 20.67
CA ASP A 570 -17.89 -17.99 19.81
C ASP A 570 -17.21 -16.94 18.92
N TYR A 571 -16.04 -16.49 19.33
CA TYR A 571 -15.27 -15.47 18.60
C TYR A 571 -14.71 -15.95 17.24
N ASN A 572 -14.84 -17.24 16.90
CA ASN A 572 -14.45 -17.76 15.59
C ASN A 572 -15.57 -17.62 14.56
N LYS A 573 -16.81 -17.37 15.01
CA LYS A 573 -17.93 -17.08 14.14
C LYS A 573 -18.05 -15.58 13.94
N VAL A 574 -17.92 -15.15 12.70
CA VAL A 574 -18.26 -13.78 12.31
C VAL A 574 -19.79 -13.70 12.17
N GLY A 575 -20.43 -12.65 12.71
CA GLY A 575 -21.88 -12.45 12.63
C GLY A 575 -22.36 -12.33 11.18
N ASN A 576 -23.62 -12.60 10.94
CA ASN A 576 -24.24 -12.62 9.61
C ASN A 576 -25.45 -11.67 9.58
N VAL A 577 -25.69 -11.01 8.45
CA VAL A 577 -26.82 -10.05 8.24
C VAL A 577 -28.15 -10.76 7.94
N ALA A 578 -28.15 -12.05 7.66
CA ALA A 578 -29.37 -12.77 7.35
C ALA A 578 -30.36 -12.73 8.53
N GLU A 579 -31.49 -12.06 8.37
CA GLU A 579 -32.65 -12.19 9.27
C GLU A 579 -33.09 -13.64 9.30
N GLY A 580 -33.18 -14.20 10.52
CA GLY A 580 -33.45 -15.59 10.73
C GLY A 580 -34.82 -16.03 10.21
N ASP A 581 -34.88 -16.50 9.00
CA ASP A 581 -35.92 -17.41 8.55
C ASP A 581 -35.33 -18.50 7.63
N THR A 582 -35.72 -19.70 7.89
CA THR A 582 -35.18 -21.01 7.53
C THR A 582 -35.33 -21.39 6.05
N GLU A 583 -35.56 -20.47 5.14
CA GLU A 583 -35.65 -20.72 3.70
C GLU A 583 -34.44 -20.27 2.88
N ASN A 584 -33.52 -19.50 3.44
CA ASN A 584 -32.36 -19.01 2.70
C ASN A 584 -31.21 -20.02 2.73
N VAL A 585 -30.54 -20.18 1.58
CA VAL A 585 -29.33 -20.99 1.46
C VAL A 585 -28.22 -20.36 2.28
N VAL A 586 -27.51 -21.17 3.05
CA VAL A 586 -26.31 -20.74 3.82
C VAL A 586 -25.11 -21.49 3.31
N LEU A 587 -24.17 -20.76 2.70
CA LEU A 587 -22.89 -21.30 2.27
C LEU A 587 -21.87 -21.24 3.41
N THR A 588 -21.05 -22.27 3.54
CA THR A 588 -19.87 -22.28 4.40
C THR A 588 -18.65 -21.91 3.58
N LEU A 589 -18.01 -20.78 3.93
CA LEU A 589 -16.81 -20.27 3.28
C LEU A 589 -15.59 -20.43 4.20
N TRP A 590 -14.55 -21.13 3.73
CA TRP A 590 -13.28 -21.20 4.43
C TRP A 590 -12.24 -20.26 3.84
N ILE A 591 -11.50 -19.60 4.74
CA ILE A 591 -10.42 -18.66 4.43
C ILE A 591 -9.21 -19.02 5.27
N GLY A 592 -8.02 -19.10 4.64
CA GLY A 592 -6.74 -19.39 5.32
C GLY A 592 -5.93 -18.17 5.72
N THR A 593 -6.41 -16.97 5.41
CA THR A 593 -5.73 -15.69 5.65
C THR A 593 -6.02 -15.12 7.06
N GLY A 594 -5.46 -13.94 7.37
CA GLY A 594 -5.62 -13.33 8.68
C GLY A 594 -7.05 -12.88 9.01
N ARG A 595 -7.29 -12.58 10.29
CA ARG A 595 -8.61 -12.13 10.75
C ARG A 595 -9.07 -10.83 10.08
N ASP A 596 -8.15 -9.90 9.82
CA ASP A 596 -8.48 -8.61 9.22
C ASP A 596 -8.99 -8.79 7.79
N GLN A 597 -8.36 -9.65 7.01
CA GLN A 597 -8.84 -10.04 5.67
C GLN A 597 -10.24 -10.67 5.74
N ALA A 598 -10.44 -11.60 6.67
CA ALA A 598 -11.73 -12.26 6.84
C ALA A 598 -12.83 -11.28 7.24
N ASN A 599 -12.53 -10.28 8.08
CA ASN A 599 -13.47 -9.24 8.45
C ASN A 599 -13.87 -8.37 7.26
N VAL A 600 -12.90 -7.97 6.42
CA VAL A 600 -13.18 -7.19 5.20
C VAL A 600 -14.04 -8.01 4.23
N ILE A 601 -13.68 -9.28 3.99
CA ILE A 601 -14.45 -10.16 3.11
C ILE A 601 -15.89 -10.32 3.65
N LYS A 602 -16.05 -10.53 4.94
CA LYS A 602 -17.35 -10.65 5.58
C LYS A 602 -18.19 -9.37 5.46
N SER A 603 -17.55 -8.19 5.65
CA SER A 603 -18.21 -6.90 5.47
C SER A 603 -18.77 -6.76 4.05
N LEU A 604 -17.94 -7.05 3.03
CA LEU A 604 -18.36 -7.00 1.63
C LEU A 604 -19.50 -7.99 1.30
N ILE A 605 -19.45 -9.20 1.88
CA ILE A 605 -20.53 -10.18 1.74
C ILE A 605 -21.85 -9.63 2.32
N ASP A 606 -21.80 -9.07 3.51
CA ASP A 606 -22.97 -8.55 4.20
C ASP A 606 -23.55 -7.28 3.56
N GLU A 607 -22.67 -6.42 3.03
CA GLU A 607 -23.07 -5.16 2.40
C GLU A 607 -23.53 -5.33 0.95
N LYS A 608 -22.97 -6.27 0.20
CA LYS A 608 -23.18 -6.38 -1.25
C LYS A 608 -23.78 -7.70 -1.68
N PHE A 609 -23.16 -8.83 -1.31
CA PHE A 609 -23.55 -10.14 -1.83
C PHE A 609 -24.88 -10.63 -1.27
N THR A 610 -25.00 -10.69 0.05
CA THR A 610 -26.23 -11.20 0.70
C THR A 610 -27.47 -10.38 0.37
N PRO A 611 -27.43 -9.01 0.38
CA PRO A 611 -28.59 -8.22 -0.02
C PRO A 611 -28.99 -8.38 -1.48
N ALA A 612 -28.03 -8.60 -2.39
CA ALA A 612 -28.29 -8.74 -3.83
C ALA A 612 -28.83 -10.12 -4.21
N THR A 613 -28.39 -11.19 -3.52
CA THR A 613 -28.66 -12.57 -3.90
C THR A 613 -29.62 -13.30 -2.96
N GLY A 614 -29.75 -12.86 -1.71
CA GLY A 614 -30.44 -13.58 -0.65
C GLY A 614 -29.67 -14.78 -0.10
N ILE A 615 -28.45 -15.03 -0.58
CA ILE A 615 -27.59 -16.13 -0.12
C ILE A 615 -26.78 -15.66 1.09
N SER A 616 -26.87 -16.38 2.19
CA SER A 616 -26.11 -16.12 3.41
C SER A 616 -24.77 -16.87 3.36
N VAL A 617 -23.70 -16.28 3.91
CA VAL A 617 -22.37 -16.91 3.92
C VAL A 617 -21.79 -16.92 5.33
N ASN A 618 -21.49 -18.12 5.81
CA ASN A 618 -20.81 -18.35 7.09
C ASN A 618 -19.29 -18.42 6.87
N VAL A 619 -18.61 -17.33 7.18
CA VAL A 619 -17.14 -17.20 7.01
C VAL A 619 -16.44 -17.86 8.19
N GLN A 620 -15.48 -18.73 7.91
CA GLN A 620 -14.67 -19.43 8.90
C GLN A 620 -13.19 -19.31 8.59
N LEU A 621 -12.42 -18.92 9.60
CA LEU A 621 -10.95 -18.92 9.55
C LEU A 621 -10.44 -20.31 9.88
N VAL A 622 -9.80 -20.96 8.91
CA VAL A 622 -9.34 -22.34 9.03
C VAL A 622 -7.92 -22.47 8.44
N ASP A 623 -7.10 -23.30 9.08
CA ASP A 623 -5.83 -23.71 8.48
C ASP A 623 -6.11 -24.56 7.23
N MET A 624 -5.79 -24.01 6.04
CA MET A 624 -6.04 -24.63 4.74
C MET A 624 -5.34 -25.99 4.57
N ASN A 625 -4.30 -26.30 5.34
CA ASN A 625 -3.68 -27.63 5.37
C ASN A 625 -4.64 -28.74 5.83
N THR A 626 -5.74 -28.37 6.45
CA THR A 626 -6.78 -29.30 6.91
C THR A 626 -7.87 -29.57 5.86
N LEU A 627 -7.95 -28.75 4.79
CA LEU A 627 -9.06 -28.74 3.83
C LEU A 627 -9.38 -30.12 3.25
N LEU A 628 -8.39 -30.81 2.69
CA LEU A 628 -8.60 -32.14 2.11
C LEU A 628 -9.07 -33.16 3.15
N ARG A 629 -8.50 -33.14 4.36
CA ARG A 629 -8.85 -34.12 5.42
C ARG A 629 -10.26 -33.87 5.94
N ALA A 630 -10.61 -32.60 6.13
CA ALA A 630 -11.95 -32.21 6.57
C ALA A 630 -13.01 -32.58 5.51
N THR A 631 -12.72 -32.31 4.24
CA THR A 631 -13.61 -32.69 3.12
C THR A 631 -13.84 -34.21 3.06
N LEU A 632 -12.78 -35.02 3.20
CA LEU A 632 -12.89 -36.47 3.25
C LEU A 632 -13.67 -36.98 4.49
N ALA A 633 -13.66 -36.22 5.58
CA ALA A 633 -14.45 -36.50 6.78
C ALA A 633 -15.92 -36.05 6.69
N GLY A 634 -16.31 -35.31 5.63
CA GLY A 634 -17.64 -34.75 5.44
C GLY A 634 -17.87 -33.43 6.20
N GLU A 635 -16.81 -32.79 6.70
CA GLU A 635 -16.82 -31.54 7.48
C GLU A 635 -16.19 -30.36 6.70
N GLY A 636 -16.03 -30.50 5.38
CA GLY A 636 -15.46 -29.45 4.52
C GLY A 636 -16.45 -28.32 4.22
N PRO A 637 -15.98 -27.18 3.68
CA PRO A 637 -16.82 -26.05 3.28
C PRO A 637 -17.56 -26.30 1.96
N ASP A 638 -18.45 -25.38 1.59
CA ASP A 638 -18.99 -25.32 0.22
C ASP A 638 -17.98 -24.66 -0.72
N VAL A 639 -17.35 -23.56 -0.26
CA VAL A 639 -16.36 -22.77 -0.99
C VAL A 639 -15.13 -22.57 -0.12
N ALA A 640 -13.96 -22.64 -0.73
CA ALA A 640 -12.71 -22.19 -0.12
C ALA A 640 -12.02 -21.19 -1.04
N ILE A 641 -11.63 -20.04 -0.50
CA ILE A 641 -10.91 -18.99 -1.25
C ILE A 641 -9.49 -18.84 -0.75
N GLN A 642 -8.62 -18.29 -1.61
CA GLN A 642 -7.21 -18.06 -1.33
C GLN A 642 -6.45 -19.35 -1.02
N VAL A 643 -6.77 -20.42 -1.74
CA VAL A 643 -6.08 -21.70 -1.66
C VAL A 643 -4.79 -21.64 -2.48
N ALA A 644 -3.67 -22.09 -1.93
CA ALA A 644 -2.39 -22.08 -2.66
C ALA A 644 -2.41 -22.99 -3.88
N ASN A 645 -1.83 -22.52 -5.00
CA ASN A 645 -1.69 -23.30 -6.23
C ASN A 645 -0.38 -24.09 -6.30
N THR A 646 0.61 -23.73 -5.50
CA THR A 646 1.94 -24.30 -5.47
C THR A 646 2.37 -24.70 -4.07
N ASN A 647 3.42 -25.48 -4.02
CA ASN A 647 3.97 -26.06 -2.83
C ASN A 647 4.73 -25.10 -1.91
N GLY A 648 4.49 -23.81 -1.94
CA GLY A 648 5.20 -22.90 -1.06
C GLY A 648 4.79 -21.44 -1.16
N ILE A 649 4.28 -20.91 -0.08
CA ILE A 649 4.52 -19.52 0.27
C ILE A 649 6.02 -19.39 0.49
N ALA A 650 6.68 -18.42 -0.11
CA ALA A 650 8.10 -18.15 0.07
C ALA A 650 8.45 -18.13 1.57
N GLY A 651 9.23 -19.10 2.03
CA GLY A 651 9.65 -19.25 3.42
C GLY A 651 9.03 -20.39 4.24
N ALA A 652 8.03 -21.12 3.75
CA ALA A 652 7.47 -22.27 4.45
C ALA A 652 8.17 -23.59 4.06
N VAL A 653 8.92 -24.14 4.96
CA VAL A 653 9.76 -25.36 4.77
C VAL A 653 8.96 -26.67 4.69
N LEU A 654 7.65 -26.64 4.91
CA LEU A 654 6.83 -27.86 4.97
C LEU A 654 5.82 -27.93 3.82
N ASN A 655 6.31 -28.47 2.76
CA ASN A 655 5.57 -28.68 1.54
C ASN A 655 5.09 -30.12 1.44
N THR A 656 3.80 -30.33 1.61
CA THR A 656 3.20 -31.66 1.42
C THR A 656 2.86 -31.96 -0.03
N GLY A 657 3.00 -31.00 -0.95
CA GLY A 657 3.02 -31.20 -2.39
C GLY A 657 1.79 -31.82 -3.06
N ASN A 658 0.72 -32.06 -2.29
CA ASN A 658 -0.44 -32.80 -2.78
C ASN A 658 -1.70 -31.95 -2.90
N ASP A 659 -1.62 -30.67 -2.61
CA ASP A 659 -2.78 -29.85 -2.27
C ASP A 659 -3.01 -28.74 -3.30
N THR A 660 -2.87 -29.05 -4.59
CA THR A 660 -3.22 -28.12 -5.67
C THR A 660 -4.65 -28.36 -6.17
N PRO A 661 -5.34 -27.34 -6.68
CA PRO A 661 -6.69 -27.50 -7.22
C PRO A 661 -6.84 -28.60 -8.27
N VAL A 662 -5.87 -28.78 -9.14
CA VAL A 662 -5.85 -29.87 -10.14
C VAL A 662 -5.83 -31.25 -9.46
N ASN A 663 -4.99 -31.46 -8.45
CA ASN A 663 -4.95 -32.72 -7.71
C ASN A 663 -6.25 -32.98 -6.92
N TYR A 664 -6.89 -31.93 -6.39
CA TYR A 664 -8.21 -32.03 -5.78
C TYR A 664 -9.27 -32.41 -6.81
N GLY A 665 -9.24 -31.79 -8.00
CA GLY A 665 -10.16 -32.08 -9.10
C GLY A 665 -10.03 -33.52 -9.57
N LEU A 666 -8.83 -34.01 -9.79
CA LEU A 666 -8.57 -35.41 -10.20
C LEU A 666 -9.01 -36.44 -9.15
N ARG A 667 -9.11 -36.03 -7.88
CA ARG A 667 -9.68 -36.86 -6.80
C ARG A 667 -11.18 -36.65 -6.61
N ASN A 668 -11.84 -35.87 -7.48
CA ASN A 668 -13.24 -35.49 -7.36
C ASN A 668 -13.56 -34.78 -6.02
N ALA A 669 -12.61 -34.05 -5.45
CA ALA A 669 -12.81 -33.28 -4.24
C ALA A 669 -13.30 -31.85 -4.51
N VAL A 670 -13.03 -31.31 -5.69
CA VAL A 670 -13.52 -30.02 -6.16
C VAL A 670 -14.24 -30.15 -7.48
N LEU A 671 -15.11 -29.19 -7.78
CA LEU A 671 -15.90 -29.18 -9.02
C LEU A 671 -15.04 -28.73 -10.20
N ASP A 672 -15.32 -29.32 -11.37
CA ASP A 672 -14.90 -28.77 -12.63
C ASP A 672 -15.79 -27.56 -12.97
N LEU A 673 -15.20 -26.37 -13.00
CA LEU A 673 -15.95 -25.12 -13.21
C LEU A 673 -16.41 -24.95 -14.67
N THR A 674 -15.84 -25.70 -15.61
CA THR A 674 -16.27 -25.66 -17.03
C THR A 674 -17.68 -26.23 -17.23
N GLN A 675 -18.25 -26.89 -16.23
CA GLN A 675 -19.65 -27.33 -16.24
C GLN A 675 -20.67 -26.19 -16.22
N PHE A 676 -20.28 -25.00 -15.74
CA PHE A 676 -21.13 -23.82 -15.69
C PHE A 676 -21.14 -23.10 -17.05
N GLU A 677 -22.32 -22.81 -17.58
CA GLU A 677 -22.51 -22.28 -18.93
C GLU A 677 -21.80 -20.95 -19.16
N ASP A 678 -21.72 -20.10 -18.12
CA ASP A 678 -21.12 -18.77 -18.15
C ASP A 678 -19.62 -18.75 -17.80
N PHE A 679 -19.00 -19.90 -17.50
CA PHE A 679 -17.57 -20.00 -17.20
C PHE A 679 -16.67 -19.33 -18.26
N PRO A 680 -16.88 -19.51 -19.59
CA PRO A 680 -16.01 -18.88 -20.59
C PRO A 680 -16.04 -17.35 -20.58
N GLU A 681 -17.14 -16.74 -20.09
CA GLU A 681 -17.24 -15.29 -19.94
C GLU A 681 -16.52 -14.83 -18.67
N ILE A 682 -16.66 -15.57 -17.58
CA ILE A 682 -15.98 -15.27 -16.32
C ILE A 682 -14.46 -15.41 -16.46
N ALA A 683 -13.99 -16.40 -17.21
CA ALA A 683 -12.57 -16.63 -17.48
C ALA A 683 -11.88 -15.43 -18.16
N LYS A 684 -12.60 -14.60 -18.91
CA LYS A 684 -12.04 -13.40 -19.57
C LYS A 684 -11.58 -12.32 -18.62
N ARG A 685 -11.96 -12.37 -17.35
CA ARG A 685 -11.47 -11.46 -16.30
C ARG A 685 -9.98 -11.60 -16.01
N PHE A 686 -9.41 -12.74 -16.37
CA PHE A 686 -8.06 -13.16 -16.05
C PHE A 686 -7.23 -13.34 -17.30
N ASN A 687 -5.91 -13.16 -17.15
CA ASN A 687 -4.99 -13.62 -18.19
C ASN A 687 -5.01 -15.15 -18.27
N GLU A 688 -4.81 -15.68 -19.46
CA GLU A 688 -4.68 -17.12 -19.67
C GLU A 688 -3.58 -17.75 -18.77
N SER A 689 -2.48 -17.02 -18.58
CA SER A 689 -1.39 -17.42 -17.69
C SER A 689 -1.82 -17.67 -16.23
N ALA A 690 -2.86 -17.00 -15.76
CA ALA A 690 -3.39 -17.20 -14.41
C ALA A 690 -4.28 -18.46 -14.30
N ILE A 691 -4.91 -18.88 -15.40
CA ILE A 691 -5.85 -20.02 -15.42
C ILE A 691 -5.10 -21.34 -15.66
N ILE A 692 -4.04 -21.32 -16.45
CA ILE A 692 -3.24 -22.52 -16.80
C ILE A 692 -2.87 -23.39 -15.58
N PRO A 693 -2.40 -22.84 -14.44
CA PRO A 693 -2.05 -23.65 -13.28
C PRO A 693 -3.23 -24.41 -12.64
N PHE A 694 -4.47 -24.04 -12.97
CA PHE A 694 -5.70 -24.63 -12.42
C PHE A 694 -6.44 -25.52 -13.42
N SER A 695 -5.90 -25.68 -14.62
CA SER A 695 -6.52 -26.41 -15.71
C SER A 695 -5.74 -27.68 -16.05
N PHE A 696 -6.47 -28.74 -16.34
CA PHE A 696 -5.90 -29.99 -16.83
C PHE A 696 -6.92 -30.74 -17.70
N ASP A 697 -6.50 -31.20 -18.87
CA ASP A 697 -7.28 -32.03 -19.81
C ASP A 697 -8.66 -31.45 -20.14
N GLY A 698 -8.71 -30.11 -20.35
CA GLY A 698 -9.94 -29.38 -20.70
C GLY A 698 -10.85 -29.02 -19.53
N ALA A 699 -10.57 -29.50 -18.33
CA ALA A 699 -11.26 -29.10 -17.10
C ALA A 699 -10.52 -27.95 -16.40
N THR A 700 -11.24 -27.09 -15.67
CA THR A 700 -10.68 -26.04 -14.82
C THR A 700 -11.27 -26.13 -13.43
N TYR A 701 -10.43 -26.30 -12.43
CA TYR A 701 -10.81 -26.65 -11.07
C TYR A 701 -10.81 -25.48 -10.08
N ALA A 702 -10.39 -24.31 -10.52
CA ALA A 702 -10.40 -23.10 -9.69
C ALA A 702 -10.48 -21.82 -10.53
N LEU A 703 -10.96 -20.72 -9.93
CA LEU A 703 -10.72 -19.38 -10.45
C LEU A 703 -9.47 -18.78 -9.79
N PRO A 704 -8.64 -18.02 -10.53
CA PRO A 704 -7.53 -17.28 -9.93
C PRO A 704 -8.03 -16.18 -8.97
N ASP A 705 -7.52 -16.15 -7.73
CA ASP A 705 -7.75 -15.05 -6.79
C ASP A 705 -6.62 -14.00 -6.92
N THR A 706 -5.38 -14.45 -6.80
CA THR A 706 -4.20 -13.59 -6.97
C THR A 706 -3.30 -14.10 -8.09
N GLN A 707 -2.52 -13.20 -8.67
CA GLN A 707 -1.47 -13.52 -9.63
C GLN A 707 -0.25 -12.65 -9.38
N THR A 708 0.93 -13.26 -9.26
CA THR A 708 2.20 -12.55 -9.11
C THR A 708 3.25 -13.05 -10.10
N TRP A 709 4.22 -12.19 -10.41
CA TRP A 709 5.33 -12.46 -11.33
C TRP A 709 6.58 -11.69 -10.94
N LEU A 710 7.72 -12.10 -11.50
CA LEU A 710 9.00 -11.46 -11.23
C LEU A 710 9.15 -10.15 -12.00
N MET A 711 9.76 -9.16 -11.32
CA MET A 711 10.24 -7.89 -11.86
C MET A 711 11.70 -7.69 -11.48
N MET A 712 12.38 -6.78 -12.14
CA MET A 712 13.72 -6.35 -11.76
C MET A 712 13.66 -4.99 -11.06
N PHE A 713 14.12 -4.94 -9.80
CA PHE A 713 14.25 -3.72 -9.01
C PHE A 713 15.68 -3.23 -9.03
N TYR A 714 15.89 -1.92 -9.06
CA TYR A 714 17.23 -1.33 -9.11
C TYR A 714 17.35 -0.02 -8.33
N ARG A 715 18.53 0.23 -7.73
CA ARG A 715 18.88 1.44 -7.00
C ARG A 715 19.45 2.49 -7.96
N LYS A 716 18.66 3.54 -8.24
CA LYS A 716 19.03 4.63 -9.14
C LYS A 716 20.30 5.35 -8.67
N ASP A 717 20.38 5.66 -7.39
CA ASP A 717 21.49 6.34 -6.75
C ASP A 717 22.79 5.55 -6.88
N ILE A 718 22.77 4.26 -6.56
CA ILE A 718 23.96 3.41 -6.60
C ILE A 718 24.41 3.15 -8.04
N LEU A 719 23.47 2.85 -8.95
CA LEU A 719 23.80 2.61 -10.35
C LEU A 719 24.45 3.85 -10.99
N ALA A 720 23.93 5.05 -10.70
CA ALA A 720 24.51 6.31 -11.14
C ALA A 720 25.92 6.52 -10.56
N GLU A 721 26.15 6.21 -9.27
CA GLU A 721 27.45 6.31 -8.60
C GLU A 721 28.51 5.44 -9.28
N ILE A 722 28.18 4.19 -9.63
CA ILE A 722 29.13 3.26 -10.26
C ILE A 722 29.12 3.32 -11.80
N GLY A 723 28.29 4.17 -12.40
CA GLY A 723 28.18 4.32 -13.85
C GLY A 723 27.65 3.08 -14.57
N LEU A 724 26.69 2.37 -13.93
CA LEU A 724 26.06 1.17 -14.48
C LEU A 724 24.66 1.49 -14.99
N GLU A 725 24.39 1.17 -16.25
CA GLU A 725 23.05 1.23 -16.81
C GLU A 725 22.21 0.02 -16.40
N VAL A 726 20.89 0.17 -16.40
CA VAL A 726 19.95 -0.91 -16.07
C VAL A 726 20.01 -1.99 -17.14
N PRO A 727 20.41 -3.25 -16.80
CA PRO A 727 20.58 -4.30 -17.79
C PRO A 727 19.24 -4.77 -18.37
N GLN A 728 19.18 -4.90 -19.68
CA GLN A 728 17.99 -5.31 -20.43
C GLN A 728 18.02 -6.81 -20.83
N THR A 729 19.21 -7.38 -20.87
CA THR A 729 19.45 -8.77 -21.31
C THR A 729 20.32 -9.52 -20.31
N TRP A 730 20.25 -10.85 -20.33
CA TRP A 730 21.10 -11.69 -19.47
C TRP A 730 22.59 -11.51 -19.73
N ASP A 731 22.99 -11.16 -20.94
CA ASP A 731 24.40 -10.89 -21.22
C ASP A 731 24.85 -9.55 -20.60
N GLU A 732 24.00 -8.53 -20.59
CA GLU A 732 24.24 -7.31 -19.85
C GLU A 732 24.23 -7.54 -18.34
N VAL A 733 23.36 -8.42 -17.81
CA VAL A 733 23.38 -8.83 -16.40
C VAL A 733 24.72 -9.42 -16.01
N LYS A 734 25.33 -10.27 -16.84
CA LYS A 734 26.69 -10.82 -16.56
C LYS A 734 27.75 -9.73 -16.50
N VAL A 735 27.65 -8.71 -17.36
CA VAL A 735 28.55 -7.55 -17.31
C VAL A 735 28.28 -6.75 -16.03
N ALA A 736 27.00 -6.51 -15.68
CA ALA A 736 26.61 -5.85 -14.45
C ALA A 736 27.13 -6.61 -13.21
N MET A 737 26.97 -7.93 -13.14
CA MET A 737 27.53 -8.76 -12.06
C MET A 737 29.03 -8.56 -11.88
N SER A 738 29.76 -8.44 -12.98
CA SER A 738 31.21 -8.22 -12.93
C SER A 738 31.57 -6.84 -12.39
N ILE A 739 30.79 -5.81 -12.73
CA ILE A 739 30.96 -4.44 -12.22
C ILE A 739 30.58 -4.39 -10.74
N LEU A 740 29.46 -5.00 -10.36
CA LEU A 740 28.99 -5.09 -8.98
C LEU A 740 30.02 -5.80 -8.09
N SER A 741 30.49 -6.98 -8.51
CA SER A 741 31.49 -7.75 -7.77
C SER A 741 32.80 -6.97 -7.58
N LYS A 742 33.21 -6.16 -8.55
CA LYS A 742 34.37 -5.27 -8.42
C LYS A 742 34.17 -4.23 -7.32
N ASN A 743 32.93 -3.83 -7.08
CA ASN A 743 32.56 -2.88 -6.01
C ASN A 743 32.09 -3.60 -4.73
N GLN A 744 32.36 -4.90 -4.57
CA GLN A 744 31.91 -5.73 -3.45
C GLN A 744 30.37 -5.75 -3.27
N MET A 745 29.67 -5.55 -4.36
CA MET A 745 28.22 -5.63 -4.46
C MET A 745 27.82 -6.88 -5.24
N GLU A 746 26.58 -7.30 -5.12
CA GLU A 746 26.05 -8.49 -5.78
C GLU A 746 24.76 -8.17 -6.54
N PHE A 747 24.48 -9.02 -7.51
CA PHE A 747 23.17 -9.10 -8.14
C PHE A 747 22.30 -10.06 -7.31
N GLY A 748 21.09 -9.64 -6.92
CA GLY A 748 20.22 -10.43 -6.05
C GLY A 748 19.19 -11.22 -6.86
N MET A 749 19.24 -12.55 -6.79
CA MET A 749 18.24 -13.43 -7.39
C MET A 749 18.19 -14.73 -6.58
N LEU A 750 17.17 -14.88 -5.72
CA LEU A 750 17.01 -16.10 -4.93
C LEU A 750 16.52 -17.29 -5.79
N PRO A 751 17.02 -18.49 -5.56
CA PRO A 751 16.57 -19.65 -6.30
C PRO A 751 15.09 -19.96 -6.00
N SER A 752 14.28 -20.03 -7.05
CA SER A 752 12.84 -20.32 -6.94
C SER A 752 12.32 -20.99 -8.21
N GLU A 753 11.11 -21.56 -8.13
CA GLU A 753 10.42 -22.11 -9.29
C GLU A 753 10.18 -21.04 -10.37
N GLN A 754 9.79 -19.83 -9.98
CA GLN A 754 9.58 -18.73 -10.91
C GLN A 754 10.86 -18.32 -11.65
N VAL A 755 12.02 -18.29 -10.96
CA VAL A 755 13.31 -17.99 -11.58
C VAL A 755 13.72 -19.09 -12.57
N PHE A 756 13.53 -20.35 -12.22
CA PHE A 756 13.78 -21.45 -13.14
C PHE A 756 12.82 -21.40 -14.34
N ALA A 757 11.53 -21.19 -14.10
CA ALA A 757 10.51 -21.03 -15.15
C ALA A 757 10.83 -19.86 -16.09
N MET A 758 11.25 -18.73 -15.57
CA MET A 758 11.67 -17.56 -16.33
C MET A 758 12.79 -17.93 -17.33
N LEU A 759 13.84 -18.55 -16.83
CA LEU A 759 14.97 -18.96 -17.68
C LEU A 759 14.55 -20.05 -18.69
N LEU A 760 13.69 -21.00 -18.30
CA LEU A 760 13.19 -22.06 -19.15
C LEU A 760 12.35 -21.50 -20.31
N PHE A 761 11.37 -20.67 -19.99
CA PHE A 761 10.44 -20.11 -20.98
C PHE A 761 11.14 -19.16 -21.96
N GLN A 762 12.05 -18.31 -21.50
CA GLN A 762 12.84 -17.40 -22.34
C GLN A 762 13.76 -18.12 -23.34
N ASN A 763 14.08 -19.40 -23.09
CA ASN A 763 14.86 -20.22 -24.01
C ASN A 763 13.98 -21.20 -24.81
N GLY A 764 12.64 -21.07 -24.76
CA GLY A 764 11.69 -21.89 -25.49
C GLY A 764 11.48 -23.30 -24.94
N GLY A 765 11.90 -23.56 -23.69
CA GLY A 765 11.69 -24.84 -23.02
C GLY A 765 10.32 -24.92 -22.32
N CYS A 766 9.92 -26.16 -22.00
CA CYS A 766 8.66 -26.48 -21.31
C CYS A 766 8.92 -27.43 -20.13
N TYR A 767 7.99 -27.46 -19.20
CA TYR A 767 8.03 -28.39 -18.05
C TYR A 767 7.64 -29.80 -18.44
N TYR A 768 6.64 -29.90 -19.32
CA TYR A 768 6.03 -31.17 -19.72
C TYR A 768 5.92 -31.28 -21.24
N THR A 769 5.76 -32.48 -21.74
CA THR A 769 5.48 -32.80 -23.13
C THR A 769 4.12 -32.23 -23.57
N ASP A 770 3.89 -32.05 -24.87
CA ASP A 770 2.66 -31.45 -25.41
C ASP A 770 1.36 -32.17 -24.96
N ASP A 771 1.47 -33.48 -24.68
CA ASP A 771 0.36 -34.30 -24.18
C ASP A 771 0.22 -34.26 -22.64
N ASN A 772 1.06 -33.47 -21.95
CA ASN A 772 1.12 -33.39 -20.49
C ASN A 772 1.29 -34.77 -19.79
N ALA A 773 1.88 -35.73 -20.44
CA ALA A 773 1.99 -37.08 -19.94
C ALA A 773 3.38 -37.44 -19.39
N ALA A 774 4.38 -36.63 -19.67
CA ALA A 774 5.74 -36.79 -19.15
C ALA A 774 6.42 -35.42 -18.95
N SER A 775 7.53 -35.41 -18.23
CA SER A 775 8.41 -34.26 -18.11
C SER A 775 9.19 -34.04 -19.42
N ALA A 776 9.32 -32.78 -19.86
CA ALA A 776 10.17 -32.35 -20.97
C ALA A 776 11.54 -31.82 -20.49
N LEU A 777 11.88 -32.03 -19.21
CA LEU A 777 13.12 -31.52 -18.60
C LEU A 777 14.36 -32.35 -19.00
N ASP A 778 14.21 -33.43 -19.72
CA ASP A 778 15.29 -34.22 -20.37
C ASP A 778 15.66 -33.70 -21.75
N GLU A 779 14.93 -32.74 -22.28
CA GLU A 779 15.29 -32.10 -23.56
C GLU A 779 16.55 -31.23 -23.42
N ASP A 780 17.34 -31.14 -24.51
CA ASP A 780 18.60 -30.38 -24.51
C ASP A 780 18.42 -28.92 -24.09
N VAL A 781 17.27 -28.29 -24.42
CA VAL A 781 16.94 -26.91 -24.02
C VAL A 781 16.85 -26.81 -22.50
N ALA A 782 16.08 -27.69 -21.88
CA ALA A 782 15.87 -27.67 -20.41
C ALA A 782 17.18 -27.98 -19.66
N ILE A 783 17.96 -28.95 -20.17
CA ILE A 783 19.27 -29.31 -19.60
C ILE A 783 20.24 -28.10 -19.65
N ASN A 784 20.29 -27.39 -20.79
CA ASN A 784 21.16 -26.24 -20.96
C ASN A 784 20.69 -25.06 -20.05
N VAL A 785 19.39 -24.88 -19.90
CA VAL A 785 18.83 -23.88 -18.98
C VAL A 785 19.15 -24.24 -17.53
N PHE A 786 18.97 -25.49 -17.13
CA PHE A 786 19.30 -25.93 -15.78
C PHE A 786 20.79 -25.74 -15.46
N LYS A 787 21.67 -26.02 -16.44
CA LYS A 787 23.09 -25.73 -16.31
C LYS A 787 23.33 -24.23 -16.08
N LYS A 788 22.76 -23.35 -16.91
CA LYS A 788 22.86 -21.88 -16.72
C LYS A 788 22.32 -21.45 -15.37
N TYR A 789 21.18 -22.02 -14.93
CA TYR A 789 20.60 -21.75 -13.63
C TYR A 789 21.57 -22.09 -12.49
N CYS A 790 22.22 -23.27 -12.53
CA CYS A 790 23.23 -23.63 -11.55
C CYS A 790 24.47 -22.71 -11.61
N GLU A 791 24.93 -22.32 -12.81
CA GLU A 791 26.10 -21.45 -13.03
C GLU A 791 25.98 -20.09 -12.31
N TYR A 792 24.78 -19.53 -12.20
CA TYR A 792 24.57 -18.30 -11.43
C TYR A 792 25.01 -18.44 -9.96
N TYR A 793 24.82 -19.60 -9.37
CA TYR A 793 25.13 -19.86 -7.95
C TYR A 793 26.47 -20.59 -7.74
N THR A 794 27.00 -21.29 -8.73
CA THR A 794 28.30 -21.96 -8.65
C THR A 794 29.46 -21.10 -9.13
N ASP A 795 29.30 -20.44 -10.30
CA ASP A 795 30.34 -19.69 -10.98
C ASP A 795 30.28 -18.20 -10.63
N TYR A 796 29.07 -17.60 -10.72
CA TYR A 796 28.86 -16.19 -10.36
C TYR A 796 28.67 -15.95 -8.87
N LYS A 797 28.51 -17.04 -8.07
CA LYS A 797 28.42 -17.01 -6.60
C LYS A 797 27.24 -16.18 -6.05
N LEU A 798 26.11 -16.12 -6.74
CA LEU A 798 24.93 -15.50 -6.16
C LEU A 798 24.53 -16.18 -4.86
N ASP A 799 24.08 -15.37 -3.91
CA ASP A 799 23.57 -15.86 -2.63
C ASP A 799 22.26 -16.65 -2.85
N LYS A 800 22.08 -17.73 -2.10
CA LYS A 800 20.93 -18.64 -2.17
C LYS A 800 19.98 -18.53 -0.99
N GLU A 801 20.37 -17.87 0.08
CA GLU A 801 19.71 -17.98 1.39
C GLU A 801 19.33 -16.65 2.00
N THR A 802 20.11 -15.58 1.73
CA THR A 802 19.88 -14.27 2.35
C THR A 802 18.86 -13.47 1.57
N SER A 803 17.93 -12.80 2.27
CA SER A 803 16.91 -11.94 1.64
C SER A 803 17.54 -10.91 0.70
N ALA A 804 17.18 -10.98 -0.58
CA ALA A 804 17.61 -10.02 -1.58
C ALA A 804 17.06 -8.61 -1.29
N GLU A 805 15.84 -8.51 -0.72
CA GLU A 805 15.19 -7.24 -0.38
C GLU A 805 15.92 -6.51 0.74
N GLU A 806 16.35 -7.23 1.82
CA GLU A 806 17.16 -6.62 2.88
C GLU A 806 18.50 -6.10 2.35
N ARG A 807 19.12 -6.86 1.47
CA ARG A 807 20.41 -6.49 0.84
C ARG A 807 20.25 -5.38 -0.20
N PHE A 808 19.07 -5.27 -0.80
CA PHE A 808 18.71 -4.16 -1.68
C PHE A 808 18.61 -2.83 -0.92
N ARG A 809 17.94 -2.84 0.24
CA ARG A 809 17.82 -1.67 1.11
C ARG A 809 19.21 -1.15 1.53
N THR A 810 20.10 -2.02 1.95
CA THR A 810 21.47 -1.64 2.36
C THR A 810 22.39 -1.29 1.20
N GLY A 811 22.00 -1.61 -0.03
CA GLY A 811 22.81 -1.39 -1.25
C GLY A 811 23.84 -2.48 -1.54
N GLU A 812 23.85 -3.59 -0.79
CA GLU A 812 24.67 -4.77 -1.11
C GLU A 812 24.26 -5.41 -2.45
N CYS A 813 22.94 -5.46 -2.71
CA CYS A 813 22.37 -5.92 -3.97
C CYS A 813 21.60 -4.77 -4.64
N PRO A 814 22.26 -3.86 -5.35
CA PRO A 814 21.58 -2.71 -5.95
C PRO A 814 20.70 -3.07 -7.15
N ILE A 815 20.77 -4.30 -7.63
CA ILE A 815 19.82 -4.87 -8.60
C ILE A 815 19.35 -6.22 -8.07
N ILE A 816 18.02 -6.40 -8.00
CA ILE A 816 17.41 -7.66 -7.59
C ILE A 816 16.31 -8.09 -8.55
N ILE A 817 16.12 -9.40 -8.70
CA ILE A 817 14.92 -9.98 -9.30
C ILE A 817 14.07 -10.53 -8.15
N SER A 818 12.87 -10.01 -8.02
CA SER A 818 11.92 -10.40 -6.98
C SER A 818 10.48 -10.29 -7.51
N ASP A 819 9.54 -10.84 -6.75
CA ASP A 819 8.12 -10.69 -7.04
C ASP A 819 7.70 -9.22 -7.01
N TYR A 820 6.76 -8.81 -7.88
CA TYR A 820 6.36 -7.40 -7.96
C TYR A 820 5.75 -6.87 -6.66
N THR A 821 5.24 -7.73 -5.77
CA THR A 821 4.75 -7.33 -4.45
C THR A 821 5.85 -6.78 -3.54
N THR A 822 7.13 -7.02 -3.87
CA THR A 822 8.28 -6.37 -3.25
C THR A 822 8.19 -4.85 -3.31
N TYR A 823 7.57 -4.28 -4.36
CA TYR A 823 7.25 -2.85 -4.44
C TYR A 823 6.49 -2.38 -3.19
N ASN A 824 5.42 -3.08 -2.83
CA ASN A 824 4.58 -2.74 -1.69
C ASN A 824 5.37 -2.82 -0.37
N ASN A 825 6.21 -3.85 -0.23
CA ASN A 825 7.05 -4.04 0.94
C ASN A 825 8.08 -2.91 1.08
N LEU A 826 8.76 -2.54 -0.01
CA LEU A 826 9.77 -1.47 0.00
C LEU A 826 9.16 -0.10 0.33
N GLN A 827 7.95 0.20 -0.14
CA GLN A 827 7.23 1.44 0.19
C GLN A 827 7.01 1.63 1.69
N VAL A 828 6.83 0.56 2.43
CA VAL A 828 6.52 0.60 3.87
C VAL A 828 7.74 0.30 4.74
N SER A 829 8.53 -0.72 4.39
CA SER A 829 9.61 -1.22 5.23
C SER A 829 10.96 -0.52 5.01
N ALA A 830 11.09 0.27 3.94
CA ALA A 830 12.35 0.92 3.56
C ALA A 830 12.18 2.42 3.30
N PRO A 831 11.67 3.21 4.28
CA PRO A 831 11.43 4.64 4.11
C PRO A 831 12.72 5.42 3.81
N ASP A 832 13.85 4.93 4.28
CA ASP A 832 15.18 5.50 4.07
C ASP A 832 15.66 5.48 2.63
N ILE A 833 15.06 4.68 1.76
CA ILE A 833 15.41 4.60 0.33
C ILE A 833 14.26 4.99 -0.60
N LEU A 834 13.19 5.56 -0.08
CA LEU A 834 12.08 6.06 -0.91
C LEU A 834 12.60 7.06 -1.95
N GLY A 835 12.15 6.89 -3.20
CA GLY A 835 12.59 7.71 -4.32
C GLY A 835 13.98 7.36 -4.91
N LEU A 836 14.80 6.56 -4.20
CA LEU A 836 16.14 6.15 -4.64
C LEU A 836 16.16 4.86 -5.48
N TRP A 837 15.02 4.21 -5.66
CA TRP A 837 14.91 2.98 -6.44
C TRP A 837 13.79 3.06 -7.46
N ASP A 838 13.78 2.09 -8.36
CA ASP A 838 12.73 1.91 -9.36
C ASP A 838 12.66 0.44 -9.75
N PHE A 839 11.71 0.07 -10.60
CA PHE A 839 11.58 -1.29 -11.09
C PHE A 839 11.18 -1.32 -12.58
N THR A 840 11.49 -2.41 -13.24
CA THR A 840 11.25 -2.61 -14.67
C THR A 840 11.05 -4.10 -14.98
N THR A 841 10.82 -4.41 -16.25
CA THR A 841 10.74 -5.80 -16.73
C THR A 841 12.00 -6.59 -16.41
N VAL A 842 11.86 -7.92 -16.25
CA VAL A 842 13.02 -8.80 -16.07
C VAL A 842 13.96 -8.76 -17.29
N PRO A 843 15.27 -9.00 -17.10
CA PRO A 843 16.18 -9.16 -18.21
C PRO A 843 15.74 -10.28 -19.12
N GLY A 844 15.81 -10.07 -20.42
CA GLY A 844 15.37 -11.05 -21.41
C GLY A 844 16.49 -11.80 -22.11
N THR A 845 16.09 -12.85 -22.80
CA THR A 845 16.97 -13.63 -23.71
C THR A 845 16.76 -13.13 -25.13
N VAL A 846 17.86 -12.73 -25.79
CA VAL A 846 17.82 -12.29 -27.19
C VAL A 846 17.52 -13.49 -28.08
N GLN A 847 16.46 -13.39 -28.88
CA GLN A 847 16.03 -14.41 -29.83
C GLN A 847 16.79 -14.32 -31.17
N ALA A 848 16.64 -15.34 -31.99
CA ALA A 848 17.33 -15.40 -33.29
C ALA A 848 16.92 -14.29 -34.27
N ASP A 849 15.73 -13.71 -34.11
CA ASP A 849 15.22 -12.59 -34.90
C ASP A 849 15.61 -11.22 -34.34
N GLY A 850 16.33 -11.19 -33.22
CA GLY A 850 16.73 -9.99 -32.53
C GLY A 850 15.72 -9.45 -31.52
N SER A 851 14.55 -10.04 -31.36
CA SER A 851 13.60 -9.72 -30.30
C SER A 851 14.13 -10.19 -28.94
N ILE A 852 13.63 -9.58 -27.86
CA ILE A 852 14.01 -9.93 -26.48
C ILE A 852 12.81 -10.60 -25.82
N ASP A 853 12.94 -11.90 -25.52
CA ASP A 853 11.93 -12.63 -24.75
C ASP A 853 12.14 -12.40 -23.26
N ARG A 854 11.12 -11.82 -22.59
CA ARG A 854 11.10 -11.49 -21.17
C ARG A 854 10.13 -12.36 -20.37
N SER A 855 9.84 -13.56 -20.88
CA SER A 855 8.91 -14.50 -20.25
C SER A 855 9.30 -14.76 -18.80
N THR A 856 8.31 -14.84 -17.92
CA THR A 856 8.46 -15.24 -16.52
C THR A 856 7.31 -16.16 -16.10
N GLY A 857 7.56 -17.03 -15.12
CA GLY A 857 6.52 -17.84 -14.52
C GLY A 857 5.62 -17.04 -13.59
N THR A 858 4.40 -17.51 -13.38
CA THR A 858 3.46 -16.92 -12.42
C THR A 858 3.20 -17.86 -11.26
N THR A 859 2.87 -17.27 -10.10
CA THR A 859 2.27 -17.95 -8.94
C THR A 859 1.04 -17.16 -8.48
N GLY A 860 0.21 -17.76 -7.64
CA GLY A 860 -0.98 -17.10 -7.10
C GLY A 860 -1.80 -18.01 -6.22
N LEU A 861 -2.91 -17.47 -5.72
CA LEU A 861 -3.91 -18.17 -4.95
C LEU A 861 -5.14 -18.45 -5.81
N ALA A 862 -5.96 -19.39 -5.39
CA ALA A 862 -7.09 -19.88 -6.14
C ALA A 862 -8.36 -19.98 -5.28
N ASP A 863 -9.51 -19.92 -5.95
CA ASP A 863 -10.83 -20.07 -5.35
C ASP A 863 -11.50 -21.31 -5.89
N ILE A 864 -11.96 -22.17 -5.01
CA ILE A 864 -12.49 -23.51 -5.36
C ILE A 864 -13.88 -23.77 -4.77
N ILE A 865 -14.66 -24.59 -5.47
CA ILE A 865 -15.94 -25.13 -4.99
C ILE A 865 -15.73 -26.60 -4.65
N MET A 866 -16.08 -26.99 -3.44
CA MET A 866 -15.95 -28.38 -3.03
C MET A 866 -17.05 -29.25 -3.69
N SER A 867 -16.69 -30.41 -4.18
CA SER A 867 -17.65 -31.34 -4.85
C SER A 867 -18.71 -31.89 -3.91
N ALA A 868 -18.46 -31.87 -2.60
CA ALA A 868 -19.40 -32.31 -1.57
C ALA A 868 -20.50 -31.27 -1.24
N THR A 869 -20.42 -30.07 -1.82
CA THR A 869 -21.43 -29.02 -1.61
C THR A 869 -22.82 -29.50 -2.04
N LYS A 870 -23.84 -29.06 -1.34
CA LYS A 870 -25.24 -29.25 -1.70
C LYS A 870 -25.79 -28.07 -2.50
N HIS A 871 -25.00 -27.05 -2.68
CA HIS A 871 -25.36 -25.74 -3.25
C HIS A 871 -24.35 -25.31 -4.35
N PRO A 872 -24.18 -26.14 -5.41
CA PRO A 872 -23.16 -25.84 -6.44
C PRO A 872 -23.46 -24.54 -7.20
N ASP A 873 -24.71 -24.24 -7.53
CA ASP A 873 -25.09 -23.04 -8.26
C ASP A 873 -24.91 -21.78 -7.42
N GLU A 874 -25.28 -21.82 -6.14
CA GLU A 874 -25.08 -20.70 -5.21
C GLU A 874 -23.59 -20.48 -4.89
N SER A 875 -22.81 -21.56 -4.82
CA SER A 875 -21.36 -21.49 -4.67
C SER A 875 -20.71 -20.85 -5.88
N TRP A 876 -21.19 -21.18 -7.09
CA TRP A 876 -20.74 -20.56 -8.32
C TRP A 876 -21.13 -19.07 -8.38
N GLU A 877 -22.36 -18.71 -7.96
CA GLU A 877 -22.77 -17.31 -7.85
C GLU A 877 -21.86 -16.52 -6.91
N PHE A 878 -21.45 -17.14 -5.79
CA PHE A 878 -20.47 -16.52 -4.88
C PHE A 878 -19.11 -16.29 -5.55
N LEU A 879 -18.54 -17.29 -6.24
CA LEU A 879 -17.25 -17.11 -6.92
C LEU A 879 -17.30 -16.07 -8.04
N LYS A 880 -18.41 -16.02 -8.79
CA LYS A 880 -18.61 -14.95 -9.80
C LYS A 880 -18.61 -13.57 -9.18
N TRP A 881 -19.28 -13.41 -8.06
CA TRP A 881 -19.33 -12.16 -7.32
C TRP A 881 -17.94 -11.83 -6.73
N TRP A 882 -17.30 -12.79 -6.07
CA TRP A 882 -16.01 -12.59 -5.42
C TRP A 882 -14.92 -12.15 -6.41
N THR A 883 -14.85 -12.82 -7.55
CA THR A 883 -13.87 -12.53 -8.60
C THR A 883 -14.27 -11.39 -9.54
N SER A 884 -15.39 -10.70 -9.28
CA SER A 884 -15.81 -9.56 -10.13
C SER A 884 -14.86 -8.36 -9.97
N THR A 885 -14.76 -7.55 -11.00
CA THR A 885 -13.97 -6.31 -10.99
C THR A 885 -14.37 -5.40 -9.83
N GLU A 886 -15.66 -5.22 -9.58
CA GLU A 886 -16.16 -4.38 -8.48
C GLU A 886 -15.70 -4.92 -7.12
N THR A 887 -15.93 -6.19 -6.84
CA THR A 887 -15.61 -6.79 -5.53
C THR A 887 -14.10 -6.82 -5.27
N GLN A 888 -13.32 -7.25 -6.25
CA GLN A 888 -11.87 -7.31 -6.14
C GLN A 888 -11.26 -5.89 -5.99
N THR A 889 -11.81 -4.90 -6.67
CA THR A 889 -11.40 -3.50 -6.50
C THR A 889 -11.71 -2.99 -5.10
N LEU A 890 -12.92 -3.22 -4.59
CA LEU A 890 -13.32 -2.81 -3.25
C LEU A 890 -12.46 -3.51 -2.19
N TYR A 891 -12.31 -4.82 -2.29
CA TYR A 891 -11.48 -5.61 -1.38
C TYR A 891 -10.03 -5.10 -1.35
N GLY A 892 -9.41 -4.91 -2.52
CA GLY A 892 -8.03 -4.45 -2.61
C GLY A 892 -7.84 -3.05 -2.02
N ARG A 893 -8.78 -2.13 -2.27
CA ARG A 893 -8.76 -0.78 -1.70
C ARG A 893 -8.96 -0.78 -0.20
N GLU A 894 -9.89 -1.58 0.32
CA GLU A 894 -10.10 -1.70 1.75
C GLU A 894 -8.89 -2.31 2.47
N MET A 895 -8.29 -3.33 1.89
CA MET A 895 -7.08 -3.94 2.44
C MET A 895 -5.91 -2.95 2.50
N GLU A 896 -5.64 -2.23 1.39
CA GLU A 896 -4.59 -1.22 1.36
C GLU A 896 -4.83 -0.10 2.38
N SER A 897 -6.04 0.29 2.49
CA SER A 897 -6.48 1.37 3.36
C SER A 897 -6.39 0.96 4.85
N LEU A 898 -6.78 -0.28 5.21
CA LEU A 898 -6.74 -0.79 6.57
C LEU A 898 -5.29 -1.06 7.05
N MET A 899 -4.47 -1.66 6.19
CA MET A 899 -3.15 -2.17 6.57
C MET A 899 -1.99 -1.43 5.88
N GLY A 900 -2.29 -0.43 5.05
CA GLY A 900 -1.31 0.34 4.29
C GLY A 900 -0.93 -0.31 2.95
N ALA A 901 -0.02 0.35 2.22
CA ALA A 901 0.40 -0.07 0.89
C ALA A 901 0.97 -1.50 0.84
N SER A 902 1.54 -2.00 1.95
CA SER A 902 2.03 -3.38 2.05
C SER A 902 0.96 -4.44 1.88
N ALA A 903 -0.30 -4.10 2.12
CA ALA A 903 -1.45 -5.00 1.98
C ALA A 903 -2.18 -4.84 0.64
N ARG A 904 -1.62 -4.10 -0.31
CA ARG A 904 -2.18 -4.00 -1.67
C ARG A 904 -2.26 -5.38 -2.30
N VAL A 905 -3.47 -5.78 -2.65
CA VAL A 905 -3.76 -7.14 -3.12
C VAL A 905 -3.21 -7.35 -4.53
N ALA A 906 -2.59 -8.50 -4.76
CA ALA A 906 -2.12 -8.92 -6.07
C ALA A 906 -3.25 -9.63 -6.85
N THR A 907 -4.40 -8.97 -7.03
CA THR A 907 -5.56 -9.58 -7.68
C THR A 907 -5.25 -10.10 -9.08
N ALA A 908 -5.77 -11.28 -9.41
CA ALA A 908 -5.66 -11.88 -10.74
C ALA A 908 -6.62 -11.24 -11.76
N ASN A 909 -7.67 -10.53 -11.29
CA ASN A 909 -8.57 -9.81 -12.16
C ASN A 909 -7.85 -8.58 -12.75
N THR A 910 -7.62 -8.59 -14.06
CA THR A 910 -6.79 -7.59 -14.77
C THR A 910 -7.40 -6.19 -14.71
N GLU A 911 -8.72 -6.07 -14.79
CA GLU A 911 -9.41 -4.79 -14.69
C GLU A 911 -9.42 -4.27 -13.24
N ALA A 912 -9.59 -5.15 -12.25
CA ALA A 912 -9.48 -4.77 -10.85
C ALA A 912 -8.06 -4.32 -10.49
N LEU A 913 -7.02 -4.98 -11.01
CA LEU A 913 -5.62 -4.57 -10.82
C LEU A 913 -5.39 -3.14 -11.33
N ALA A 914 -5.97 -2.78 -12.49
CA ALA A 914 -5.94 -1.42 -13.04
C ALA A 914 -6.64 -0.38 -12.14
N ASN A 915 -7.64 -0.82 -11.38
CA ASN A 915 -8.43 0.02 -10.49
C ASN A 915 -7.85 0.16 -9.08
N LEU A 916 -6.76 -0.56 -8.74
CA LEU A 916 -6.05 -0.37 -7.48
C LEU A 916 -5.22 0.92 -7.48
N SER A 917 -4.74 1.33 -6.32
CA SER A 917 -4.09 2.63 -6.09
C SER A 917 -2.63 2.68 -6.60
N TRP A 918 -2.36 2.10 -7.77
CA TRP A 918 -1.05 2.19 -8.40
C TRP A 918 -0.83 3.58 -8.99
N PRO A 919 0.35 4.19 -8.80
CA PRO A 919 0.78 5.28 -9.67
C PRO A 919 0.80 4.80 -11.12
N MET A 920 0.34 5.62 -12.06
CA MET A 920 0.16 5.17 -13.45
C MET A 920 1.46 4.73 -14.11
N ARG A 921 2.58 5.39 -13.80
CA ARG A 921 3.91 4.97 -14.25
C ARG A 921 4.24 3.55 -13.83
N ASP A 922 4.00 3.24 -12.55
CA ASP A 922 4.34 1.95 -11.95
C ASP A 922 3.39 0.86 -12.48
N TYR A 923 2.11 1.17 -12.64
CA TYR A 923 1.14 0.28 -13.27
C TYR A 923 1.54 -0.12 -14.70
N ARG A 924 2.06 0.84 -15.49
CA ARG A 924 2.53 0.54 -16.85
C ARG A 924 3.70 -0.44 -16.88
N ALA A 925 4.66 -0.29 -15.96
CA ALA A 925 5.76 -1.24 -15.83
C ALA A 925 5.25 -2.66 -15.49
N LEU A 926 4.23 -2.75 -14.63
CA LEU A 926 3.57 -4.03 -14.33
C LEU A 926 2.90 -4.64 -15.57
N VAL A 927 2.13 -3.85 -16.32
CA VAL A 927 1.41 -4.31 -17.51
C VAL A 927 2.37 -4.69 -18.63
N GLU A 928 3.49 -4.00 -18.77
CA GLU A 928 4.52 -4.36 -19.74
C GLU A 928 5.07 -5.76 -19.46
N GLN A 929 5.43 -6.08 -18.22
CA GLN A 929 5.88 -7.43 -17.85
C GLN A 929 4.75 -8.46 -17.96
N MET A 930 3.51 -8.09 -17.61
CA MET A 930 2.36 -8.99 -17.62
C MET A 930 2.12 -9.63 -18.99
N GLN A 931 2.49 -8.95 -20.10
CA GLN A 931 2.39 -9.49 -21.47
C GLN A 931 3.28 -10.70 -21.70
N TYR A 932 4.34 -10.87 -20.92
CA TYR A 932 5.32 -11.96 -21.00
C TYR A 932 5.12 -13.02 -19.92
N VAL A 933 4.09 -12.90 -19.08
CA VAL A 933 3.83 -13.85 -18.01
C VAL A 933 3.23 -15.13 -18.57
N ARG A 934 3.80 -16.29 -18.17
CA ARG A 934 3.32 -17.62 -18.57
C ARG A 934 2.93 -18.45 -17.36
N GLY A 935 1.82 -19.17 -17.49
CA GLY A 935 1.38 -20.12 -16.49
C GLY A 935 2.31 -21.35 -16.41
N ILE A 936 2.59 -21.79 -15.19
CA ILE A 936 3.30 -23.05 -14.96
C ILE A 936 2.24 -24.16 -14.92
N PRO A 937 2.21 -25.07 -15.91
CA PRO A 937 1.17 -26.09 -15.97
C PRO A 937 1.24 -27.05 -14.79
N GLN A 938 0.09 -27.53 -14.33
CA GLN A 938 -0.02 -28.57 -13.33
C GLN A 938 -0.52 -29.87 -13.99
N VAL A 939 0.14 -30.99 -13.67
CA VAL A 939 -0.20 -32.31 -14.16
C VAL A 939 -0.38 -33.29 -13.01
N PRO A 940 -1.03 -34.44 -13.20
CA PRO A 940 -1.05 -35.51 -12.20
C PRO A 940 0.36 -35.86 -11.72
N GLY A 941 0.65 -35.67 -10.44
CA GLY A 941 2.00 -35.85 -9.89
C GLY A 941 2.96 -34.69 -10.11
N GLY A 942 2.53 -33.59 -10.76
CA GLY A 942 3.34 -32.41 -11.07
C GLY A 942 3.93 -31.71 -9.84
N TYR A 943 3.27 -31.79 -8.69
CA TYR A 943 3.79 -31.33 -7.41
C TYR A 943 5.19 -31.87 -7.06
N TYR A 944 5.58 -32.97 -7.67
CA TYR A 944 6.88 -33.60 -7.46
C TYR A 944 7.98 -32.97 -8.32
N THR A 945 7.60 -32.24 -9.36
CA THR A 945 8.51 -31.67 -10.38
C THR A 945 9.44 -30.63 -9.78
N TRP A 946 8.91 -29.53 -9.23
CA TRP A 946 9.76 -28.49 -8.64
C TRP A 946 10.62 -29.04 -7.49
N ARG A 947 10.08 -29.86 -6.64
CA ARG A 947 10.84 -30.49 -5.55
C ARG A 947 12.07 -31.24 -6.07
N ASN A 948 11.95 -31.95 -7.19
CA ASN A 948 13.05 -32.66 -7.77
C ASN A 948 14.03 -31.77 -8.51
N ILE A 949 13.57 -30.74 -9.23
CA ILE A 949 14.44 -29.71 -9.81
C ILE A 949 15.27 -29.06 -8.71
N ASN A 950 14.63 -28.66 -7.61
CA ASN A 950 15.29 -28.04 -6.47
C ASN A 950 16.31 -28.99 -5.80
N ASN A 951 15.98 -30.27 -5.65
CA ASN A 951 16.92 -31.28 -5.17
C ASN A 951 18.13 -31.45 -6.11
N ALA A 952 17.92 -31.45 -7.43
CA ALA A 952 19.01 -31.45 -8.41
C ALA A 952 19.89 -30.20 -8.27
N PHE A 953 19.27 -29.04 -8.12
CA PHE A 953 19.95 -27.76 -7.90
C PHE A 953 20.84 -27.79 -6.65
N TYR A 954 20.30 -28.21 -5.51
CA TYR A 954 21.09 -28.33 -4.27
C TYR A 954 22.18 -29.40 -4.38
N THR A 955 21.98 -30.48 -5.15
CA THR A 955 23.03 -31.44 -5.43
C THR A 955 24.25 -30.81 -6.11
N ILE A 956 24.02 -29.88 -7.02
CA ILE A 956 25.09 -29.16 -7.75
C ILE A 956 25.68 -28.02 -6.95
N THR A 957 24.85 -27.25 -6.24
CA THR A 957 25.25 -25.99 -5.60
C THR A 957 25.75 -26.14 -4.15
N THR A 958 25.57 -27.33 -3.55
CA THR A 958 26.13 -27.62 -2.23
C THR A 958 27.55 -28.13 -2.41
N ASP A 959 28.53 -27.38 -1.86
CA ASP A 959 29.94 -27.67 -1.99
C ASP A 959 30.31 -28.90 -1.13
N THR A 960 30.33 -30.09 -1.76
CA THR A 960 30.94 -31.27 -1.18
C THR A 960 32.14 -31.60 -2.02
N ALA A 961 33.32 -31.53 -1.44
CA ALA A 961 34.60 -31.79 -2.10
C ALA A 961 34.70 -33.19 -2.82
N THR A 962 33.63 -33.96 -2.80
CA THR A 962 33.50 -35.30 -3.39
C THR A 962 32.41 -35.42 -4.45
N ASN A 963 31.69 -34.35 -4.75
CA ASN A 963 30.58 -34.38 -5.71
C ASN A 963 31.10 -34.12 -7.13
N ASN A 964 31.19 -35.18 -7.94
CA ASN A 964 31.55 -35.10 -9.36
C ASN A 964 30.33 -35.10 -10.30
N THR A 965 29.11 -34.94 -9.77
CA THR A 965 27.87 -34.96 -10.54
C THR A 965 27.75 -33.71 -11.40
N THR A 966 27.53 -33.88 -12.67
CA THR A 966 27.27 -32.75 -13.59
C THR A 966 25.82 -32.26 -13.49
N PRO A 967 25.50 -31.02 -13.86
CA PRO A 967 24.12 -30.53 -13.90
C PRO A 967 23.20 -31.40 -14.74
N ARG A 968 23.69 -31.95 -15.89
CA ARG A 968 22.95 -32.87 -16.73
C ARG A 968 22.60 -34.16 -15.98
N GLU A 969 23.57 -34.77 -15.33
CA GLU A 969 23.35 -36.00 -14.57
C GLU A 969 22.39 -35.79 -13.41
N ALA A 970 22.54 -34.69 -12.66
CA ALA A 970 21.67 -34.35 -11.54
C ALA A 970 20.21 -34.18 -12.00
N LEU A 971 19.98 -33.44 -13.09
CA LEU A 971 18.63 -33.26 -13.63
C LEU A 971 18.04 -34.52 -14.18
N MET A 972 18.78 -35.29 -15.01
CA MET A 972 18.32 -36.55 -15.61
C MET A 972 17.95 -37.60 -14.55
N ASP A 973 18.73 -37.70 -13.45
CA ASP A 973 18.37 -38.56 -12.33
C ASP A 973 17.00 -38.18 -11.74
N LYS A 974 16.71 -36.89 -11.64
CA LYS A 974 15.45 -36.42 -11.07
C LYS A 974 14.28 -36.50 -12.04
N VAL A 975 14.50 -36.34 -13.33
CA VAL A 975 13.47 -36.57 -14.37
C VAL A 975 12.92 -38.00 -14.30
N TYR A 976 13.76 -38.96 -14.04
CA TYR A 976 13.30 -40.33 -13.81
C TYR A 976 12.26 -40.43 -12.68
N TYR A 977 12.52 -39.80 -11.55
CA TYR A 977 11.58 -39.79 -10.41
C TYR A 977 10.32 -38.97 -10.68
N ILE A 978 10.45 -37.83 -11.39
CA ILE A 978 9.31 -37.04 -11.83
C ILE A 978 8.39 -37.86 -12.70
N ASN A 979 8.92 -38.52 -13.74
CA ASN A 979 8.15 -39.35 -14.64
C ASN A 979 7.55 -40.59 -13.94
N ALA A 980 8.26 -41.19 -12.98
CA ALA A 980 7.71 -42.28 -12.19
C ALA A 980 6.48 -41.82 -11.37
N GLU A 981 6.52 -40.65 -10.76
CA GLU A 981 5.39 -40.10 -10.00
C GLU A 981 4.23 -39.71 -10.92
N ILE A 982 4.51 -39.03 -12.04
CA ILE A 982 3.49 -38.70 -13.04
C ILE A 982 2.78 -39.99 -13.50
N ASN A 983 3.52 -41.05 -13.88
CA ASN A 983 2.95 -42.31 -14.33
C ASN A 983 2.17 -43.02 -13.22
N TYR A 984 2.66 -42.96 -11.97
CA TYR A 984 1.94 -43.51 -10.83
C TYR A 984 0.57 -42.81 -10.63
N LYS A 985 0.56 -41.48 -10.68
CA LYS A 985 -0.68 -40.69 -10.55
C LYS A 985 -1.61 -40.85 -11.76
N ARG A 986 -1.06 -40.86 -12.96
CA ARG A 986 -1.88 -41.13 -14.16
C ARG A 986 -2.52 -42.52 -14.11
N THR A 987 -1.84 -43.52 -13.58
CA THR A 987 -2.42 -44.84 -13.33
C THR A 987 -3.50 -44.81 -12.27
N GLU A 988 -3.26 -44.10 -11.16
CA GLU A 988 -4.24 -43.89 -10.07
C GLU A 988 -5.55 -43.28 -10.60
N PHE A 989 -5.43 -42.31 -11.50
CA PHE A 989 -6.57 -41.58 -12.08
C PHE A 989 -7.11 -42.22 -13.39
N GLY A 990 -6.57 -43.31 -13.83
CA GLY A 990 -7.01 -44.00 -15.05
C GLY A 990 -6.70 -43.28 -16.36
N LEU A 991 -5.69 -42.40 -16.36
CA LEU A 991 -5.26 -41.62 -17.50
C LEU A 991 -4.23 -42.41 -18.36
N PRO A 992 -4.13 -42.14 -19.69
CA PRO A 992 -3.15 -42.73 -20.55
C PRO A 992 -1.72 -42.47 -20.08
N LEU A 993 -0.86 -43.48 -20.11
CA LEU A 993 0.56 -43.32 -19.81
C LEU A 993 1.29 -42.79 -21.04
N HIS A 994 2.37 -42.07 -20.80
CA HIS A 994 3.28 -41.68 -21.87
C HIS A 994 3.87 -42.90 -22.54
N GLN A 995 3.71 -43.02 -23.87
CA GLN A 995 4.33 -44.08 -24.66
C GLN A 995 5.76 -43.66 -24.97
N THR A 996 6.73 -44.13 -24.21
CA THR A 996 8.13 -44.09 -24.65
C THR A 996 8.25 -44.88 -25.93
N GLU A 997 8.66 -44.27 -27.04
CA GLU A 997 9.09 -45.04 -28.22
C GLU A 997 10.20 -45.99 -27.79
N ASP A 998 9.91 -47.24 -27.83
CA ASP A 998 10.84 -48.31 -27.44
C ASP A 998 11.94 -48.39 -28.52
N THR A 999 12.97 -47.53 -28.42
CA THR A 999 14.13 -47.51 -29.30
C THR A 999 15.04 -48.73 -29.13
N THR A 1000 14.62 -49.73 -28.34
CA THR A 1000 15.37 -50.98 -28.09
C THR A 1000 14.96 -52.17 -28.98
N LYS A 1001 14.25 -51.90 -30.10
CA LYS A 1001 13.96 -52.97 -31.07
C LYS A 1001 14.55 -52.65 -32.42
N GLU A 1002 15.88 -52.53 -32.50
CA GLU A 1002 16.68 -52.82 -33.69
C GLU A 1002 18.11 -53.14 -33.25
N GLU A 1003 18.36 -54.42 -32.80
CA GLU A 1003 19.51 -55.23 -33.08
C GLU A 1003 19.21 -56.71 -32.77
#